data_da31a48d87385dff6c3b6c0f60aec1da
#
_entry.id   da31a48d87385dff6c3b6c0f60aec1da
#
_cell.length_a   1.000
_cell.length_b   1.000
_cell.length_c   1.000
_cell.angle_alpha   90.00
_cell.angle_beta   90.00
_cell.angle_gamma   90.00
#
_symmetry.space_group_name_H-M   'P 1'
#
loop_
_entity.id
_entity.type
_entity.pdbx_description
1 polymer ?
#
loop_
_entity_poly.entity_id
_entity_poly.type
_entity_poly.pdbx_seq_one_letter_code
_entity_poly.pdbx_strand_id
1 'polypeptide(L)'
;MEPEALALTLPIRRLVEFLLRTGSIDSRFTGFDRALEGARLHRKLQHAAVKEYPDYQAEATLKQDYACAQITYTLEGRADGIFTDTDGMPTIDEIKTTTLPPELITGEQSPEHWAQAQIYAAIYARQNGLPAMRVRLTYFQVDEELEFRFSHDYTADALDAVVTDLLTQYAPWAKRAAEWQRISRASLAALQFPFPGYRPGQRAMIGAVYKICTEGGQLLCQAPTGIGKTMSVLFPALKAVGQGGPVFYLTARGTTRAAAENALALLRASDTHLKLRSVTLTAKDKICMQDRRECTPEACPYAKGYYDRVRTALWDALDTHALTADALQMLARRHKVCPFELGLDLSLWCDVVIGDYNYLFDPVVHLERFFDTAGDYLFLLDEAHNLPDRARGMHSAVLAKSAFYDAKKRLGKGKSSLKNALTKVNDIFIEWRHRCEEAPGDSRFGRTFFEKSRADALDRALTRLCEPLEIWLDEHRDPDETHEALLQLYFDIRAWLRVADTFDDHFVLQISAHGSEVRAAMLCLDPSDFLAADFAKGRAAVLFSATLAPAGYYRDLCGLPDARAVALRSPFDTEHLGLWCARHVSTRYKDRADSIAKVADLLAVMSGARAGHYLAFFPSYSYLQQVWEDFTARYPDQPTLCQESAMDEGKRAEFLAQFQKSDGRPLLGFAVLGGVFGEGVDLTGESLIGAAIVSPGLPQVGPRQEQLRDYFEQTRGSGFDYAYRFPGMNKVLQAAGRVIRTPEDRGVVLLIDDRFLAPDTRRLMPPHWEQLKTVDSAQALTAELAAFWK
;
A
#
# COMPACT_ATOMS: atom_id res chain seq x y z
N MET A 1 0.48 46.64 -1.26
CA MET A 1 0.22 45.64 -0.22
C MET A 1 1.56 45.20 0.31
N GLU A 2 1.87 45.51 1.56
CA GLU A 2 3.03 44.92 2.21
C GLU A 2 2.91 43.40 2.14
N PRO A 3 4.01 42.66 1.85
CA PRO A 3 3.94 41.20 1.83
C PRO A 3 3.52 40.74 3.22
N GLU A 4 2.43 40.01 3.27
CA GLU A 4 1.94 39.35 4.49
C GLU A 4 3.10 38.56 5.11
N ALA A 5 3.45 38.81 6.36
CA ALA A 5 4.59 38.15 6.99
C ALA A 5 4.36 36.64 7.00
N LEU A 6 5.28 35.89 6.42
CA LEU A 6 5.20 34.42 6.36
C LEU A 6 5.22 33.86 7.78
N ALA A 7 4.19 33.10 8.16
CA ALA A 7 4.10 32.40 9.43
C ALA A 7 4.17 30.87 9.19
N LEU A 8 5.01 30.16 9.95
CA LEU A 8 5.27 28.74 9.77
C LEU A 8 5.35 28.04 11.14
N THR A 9 4.52 27.05 11.38
CA THR A 9 4.68 26.12 12.51
C THR A 9 5.66 25.02 12.15
N LEU A 10 6.67 24.81 12.98
CA LEU A 10 7.78 23.92 12.69
C LEU A 10 8.11 23.07 13.93
N PRO A 11 7.90 21.74 13.88
CA PRO A 11 8.34 20.84 14.93
C PRO A 11 9.86 20.91 15.09
N ILE A 12 10.32 21.09 16.32
CA ILE A 12 11.75 21.26 16.65
C ILE A 12 12.57 20.08 16.11
N ARG A 13 12.13 18.86 16.38
CA ARG A 13 12.80 17.66 15.89
C ARG A 13 12.99 17.66 14.37
N ARG A 14 11.95 18.06 13.62
CA ARG A 14 12.00 18.12 12.14
C ARG A 14 13.02 19.16 11.66
N LEU A 15 13.12 20.31 12.35
CA LEU A 15 14.10 21.33 12.02
C LEU A 15 15.54 20.83 12.18
N VAL A 16 15.83 20.25 13.35
CA VAL A 16 17.21 19.80 13.66
C VAL A 16 17.62 18.59 12.82
N GLU A 17 16.75 17.60 12.63
CA GLU A 17 17.02 16.46 11.75
C GLU A 17 17.26 16.91 10.32
N PHE A 18 16.46 17.84 9.80
CA PHE A 18 16.63 18.37 8.44
C PHE A 18 17.96 19.09 8.24
N LEU A 19 18.39 19.91 9.19
CA LEU A 19 19.58 20.72 9.04
C LEU A 19 20.87 20.01 9.46
N LEU A 20 20.83 19.20 10.50
CA LEU A 20 22.01 18.73 11.21
C LEU A 20 22.27 17.24 11.05
N ARG A 21 21.30 16.44 10.61
CA ARG A 21 21.53 15.02 10.42
C ARG A 21 22.64 14.78 9.40
N THR A 22 23.61 13.93 9.76
CA THR A 22 24.80 13.60 8.99
C THR A 22 24.96 12.10 8.87
N GLY A 23 25.92 11.63 8.05
CA GLY A 23 26.31 10.25 7.95
C GLY A 23 25.54 9.45 6.88
N SER A 24 25.41 8.16 7.10
CA SER A 24 25.02 7.18 6.08
C SER A 24 23.67 6.55 6.39
N ILE A 25 23.00 6.04 5.35
CA ILE A 25 21.95 5.04 5.52
C ILE A 25 22.64 3.74 5.91
N ASP A 26 22.18 3.11 6.96
CA ASP A 26 22.60 1.79 7.37
C ASP A 26 21.36 0.95 7.70
N SER A 27 21.13 -0.09 6.91
CA SER A 27 19.98 -0.99 7.09
C SER A 27 20.35 -2.29 7.78
N ARG A 28 21.56 -2.37 8.33
CA ARG A 28 21.93 -3.52 9.17
C ARG A 28 20.94 -3.62 10.32
N PHE A 29 20.66 -4.84 10.66
CA PHE A 29 19.72 -5.14 11.73
C PHE A 29 20.20 -4.50 13.03
N THR A 30 19.38 -3.64 13.61
CA THR A 30 19.67 -2.94 14.86
C THR A 30 18.62 -3.24 15.96
N GLY A 31 17.82 -4.31 15.80
CA GLY A 31 16.67 -4.63 16.67
C GLY A 31 15.43 -3.76 16.35
N PHE A 32 14.28 -4.39 16.18
CA PHE A 32 13.02 -3.67 15.84
C PHE A 32 12.31 -3.06 17.04
N ASP A 33 12.55 -3.60 18.24
CA ASP A 33 11.90 -3.12 19.47
C ASP A 33 12.49 -1.83 20.04
N ARG A 34 13.52 -1.29 19.40
CA ARG A 34 14.19 -0.08 19.92
C ARG A 34 13.29 1.14 20.03
N ALA A 35 12.29 1.33 19.16
CA ALA A 35 11.35 2.44 19.32
C ALA A 35 10.40 2.21 20.52
N LEU A 36 9.87 0.98 20.67
CA LEU A 36 9.02 0.63 21.81
C LEU A 36 9.85 0.47 23.11
N GLU A 37 11.02 -0.14 23.01
CA GLU A 37 11.96 -0.27 24.10
C GLU A 37 12.54 1.10 24.47
N GLY A 38 12.88 1.94 23.50
CA GLY A 38 13.22 3.33 23.70
C GLY A 38 12.16 4.07 24.50
N ALA A 39 10.90 3.99 24.10
CA ALA A 39 9.79 4.62 24.83
C ALA A 39 9.59 4.03 26.24
N ARG A 40 9.85 2.71 26.44
CA ARG A 40 9.82 2.08 27.77
C ARG A 40 10.99 2.53 28.60
N LEU A 41 12.19 2.60 28.03
CA LEU A 41 13.41 3.03 28.68
C LEU A 41 13.34 4.53 29.03
N HIS A 42 12.85 5.37 28.13
CA HIS A 42 12.57 6.78 28.43
C HIS A 42 11.68 6.90 29.66
N ARG A 43 10.56 6.18 29.72
CA ARG A 43 9.68 6.18 30.90
C ARG A 43 10.38 5.65 32.17
N LYS A 44 11.23 4.61 32.06
CA LYS A 44 12.02 4.08 33.17
C LYS A 44 12.97 5.16 33.71
N LEU A 45 13.67 5.85 32.82
CA LEU A 45 14.60 6.93 33.18
C LEU A 45 13.88 8.16 33.75
N GLN A 46 12.79 8.57 33.14
CA GLN A 46 11.95 9.66 33.66
C GLN A 46 11.41 9.36 35.05
N HIS A 47 10.96 8.11 35.31
CA HIS A 47 10.52 7.68 36.64
C HIS A 47 11.67 7.67 37.66
N ALA A 48 12.89 7.35 37.23
CA ALA A 48 14.07 7.43 38.08
C ALA A 48 14.41 8.91 38.39
N ALA A 49 14.38 9.75 37.35
CA ALA A 49 14.66 11.18 37.47
C ALA A 49 13.68 11.91 38.40
N VAL A 50 12.39 11.56 38.36
CA VAL A 50 11.38 12.10 39.31
C VAL A 50 11.72 11.77 40.76
N LYS A 51 12.40 10.67 41.05
CA LYS A 51 12.87 10.34 42.41
C LYS A 51 14.15 11.07 42.79
N GLU A 52 15.00 11.34 41.80
CA GLU A 52 16.27 12.06 41.98
C GLU A 52 16.04 13.58 42.12
N TYR A 53 15.13 14.12 41.30
CA TYR A 53 14.77 15.56 41.26
C TYR A 53 13.27 15.74 41.54
N PRO A 54 12.89 16.29 42.69
CA PRO A 54 11.48 16.40 43.09
C PRO A 54 10.60 17.28 42.19
N ASP A 55 11.22 18.20 41.45
CA ASP A 55 10.56 19.12 40.50
C ASP A 55 10.63 18.65 39.04
N TYR A 56 11.09 17.43 38.78
CA TYR A 56 11.23 16.89 37.43
C TYR A 56 9.87 16.79 36.71
N GLN A 57 9.75 17.54 35.60
CA GLN A 57 8.59 17.55 34.74
C GLN A 57 8.91 16.75 33.49
N ALA A 58 8.36 15.54 33.40
CA ALA A 58 8.50 14.70 32.20
C ALA A 58 7.59 15.19 31.07
N GLU A 59 8.05 15.03 29.82
CA GLU A 59 7.24 15.26 28.61
C GLU A 59 6.67 16.67 28.53
N ALA A 60 7.45 17.70 28.90
CA ALA A 60 7.02 19.08 28.93
C ALA A 60 6.83 19.67 27.53
N THR A 61 5.60 20.06 27.21
CA THR A 61 5.29 20.70 25.92
C THR A 61 5.78 22.15 25.91
N LEU A 62 6.58 22.49 24.91
CA LEU A 62 7.15 23.81 24.72
C LEU A 62 6.73 24.36 23.34
N LYS A 63 6.34 25.63 23.32
CA LYS A 63 5.92 26.34 22.10
C LYS A 63 6.28 27.81 22.19
N GLN A 64 6.97 28.35 21.17
CA GLN A 64 7.41 29.73 21.16
C GLN A 64 7.53 30.27 19.74
N ASP A 65 7.16 31.53 19.57
CA ASP A 65 7.33 32.26 18.33
C ASP A 65 8.69 32.94 18.26
N TYR A 66 9.36 32.77 17.12
CA TYR A 66 10.62 33.41 16.76
C TYR A 66 10.49 34.13 15.44
N ALA A 67 10.88 35.40 15.39
CA ALA A 67 10.96 36.17 14.16
C ALA A 67 12.39 36.11 13.61
N CYS A 68 12.58 35.53 12.44
CA CYS A 68 13.86 35.40 11.76
C CYS A 68 13.72 35.55 10.25
N ALA A 69 14.61 36.30 9.58
CA ALA A 69 14.65 36.43 8.14
C ALA A 69 13.29 36.81 7.48
N GLN A 70 12.49 37.63 8.13
CA GLN A 70 11.12 38.04 7.73
C GLN A 70 10.08 36.91 7.77
N ILE A 71 10.32 35.90 8.56
CA ILE A 71 9.40 34.79 8.81
C ILE A 71 9.14 34.73 10.30
N THR A 72 7.89 34.52 10.68
CA THR A 72 7.52 34.14 12.05
C THR A 72 7.43 32.62 12.15
N TYR A 73 8.34 32.02 12.89
CA TYR A 73 8.34 30.59 13.15
C TYR A 73 7.70 30.30 14.51
N THR A 74 6.69 29.49 14.53
CA THR A 74 6.20 28.88 15.77
C THR A 74 6.91 27.54 15.95
N LEU A 75 7.93 27.51 16.80
CA LEU A 75 8.65 26.30 17.17
C LEU A 75 7.86 25.58 18.25
N GLU A 76 7.60 24.28 18.05
CA GLU A 76 6.89 23.46 19.01
C GLU A 76 7.51 22.07 19.16
N GLY A 77 7.46 21.53 20.36
CA GLY A 77 7.96 20.22 20.66
C GLY A 77 7.75 19.85 22.12
N ARG A 78 8.26 18.67 22.49
CA ARG A 78 8.12 18.12 23.81
C ARG A 78 9.47 17.70 24.34
N ALA A 79 9.95 18.38 25.40
CA ALA A 79 11.20 18.05 26.08
C ALA A 79 11.01 16.81 26.96
N ASP A 80 11.98 15.89 26.95
CA ASP A 80 11.91 14.66 27.74
C ASP A 80 11.87 14.93 29.25
N GLY A 81 12.60 15.97 29.71
CA GLY A 81 12.57 16.38 31.10
C GLY A 81 13.00 17.83 31.34
N ILE A 82 12.38 18.46 32.35
CA ILE A 82 12.77 19.79 32.86
C ILE A 82 12.82 19.70 34.37
N PHE A 83 13.90 20.16 34.97
CA PHE A 83 14.09 20.14 36.44
C PHE A 83 15.10 21.20 36.89
N THR A 84 15.27 21.37 38.18
CA THR A 84 16.33 22.17 38.77
C THR A 84 17.42 21.26 39.31
N ASP A 85 18.65 21.42 38.85
CA ASP A 85 19.79 20.59 39.28
C ASP A 85 20.19 20.94 40.73
N THR A 86 21.00 20.10 41.33
CA THR A 86 21.43 20.18 42.76
C THR A 86 22.12 21.50 43.12
N ASP A 87 22.70 22.17 42.14
CA ASP A 87 23.34 23.52 42.27
C ASP A 87 22.36 24.69 42.05
N GLY A 88 21.08 24.38 41.82
CA GLY A 88 20.03 25.38 41.56
C GLY A 88 19.91 25.81 40.09
N MET A 89 20.63 25.17 39.16
CA MET A 89 20.59 25.50 37.72
C MET A 89 19.34 24.84 37.07
N PRO A 90 18.44 25.60 36.43
CA PRO A 90 17.36 25.05 35.61
C PRO A 90 17.93 24.23 34.45
N THR A 91 17.47 23.02 34.28
CA THR A 91 18.06 22.03 33.36
C THR A 91 17.02 21.43 32.44
N ILE A 92 17.31 21.37 31.15
CA ILE A 92 16.64 20.52 30.16
C ILE A 92 17.37 19.21 30.08
N ASP A 93 16.65 18.10 30.12
CA ASP A 93 17.15 16.74 29.91
C ASP A 93 16.58 16.15 28.65
N GLU A 94 17.44 15.81 27.70
CA GLU A 94 17.09 15.12 26.45
C GLU A 94 17.63 13.69 26.54
N ILE A 95 16.74 12.71 26.52
CA ILE A 95 17.05 11.31 26.71
C ILE A 95 17.17 10.62 25.36
N LYS A 96 18.26 9.90 25.14
CA LYS A 96 18.49 9.11 23.93
C LYS A 96 18.93 7.71 24.27
N THR A 97 18.41 6.71 23.59
CA THR A 97 18.88 5.35 23.66
C THR A 97 19.93 5.10 22.57
N THR A 98 20.95 4.33 22.90
CA THR A 98 22.03 3.98 21.97
C THR A 98 22.51 2.54 22.19
N THR A 99 23.08 1.95 21.15
CA THR A 99 23.76 0.64 21.19
C THR A 99 25.22 0.75 20.84
N LEU A 100 25.72 1.98 20.74
CA LEU A 100 27.15 2.18 20.57
C LEU A 100 27.87 1.55 21.77
N PRO A 101 29.03 0.92 21.52
CA PRO A 101 29.90 0.48 22.61
C PRO A 101 30.15 1.64 23.59
N PRO A 102 30.19 1.37 24.91
CA PRO A 102 30.35 2.40 25.94
C PRO A 102 31.52 3.35 25.71
N GLU A 103 32.64 2.86 25.20
CA GLU A 103 33.83 3.65 24.88
C GLU A 103 33.69 4.59 23.69
N LEU A 104 32.66 4.42 22.86
CA LEU A 104 32.34 5.28 21.73
C LEU A 104 31.24 6.29 22.03
N ILE A 105 30.62 6.21 23.22
CA ILE A 105 29.58 7.17 23.63
C ILE A 105 30.24 8.45 24.10
N THR A 106 30.13 9.49 23.28
CA THR A 106 30.63 10.82 23.59
C THR A 106 29.48 11.83 23.58
N GLY A 107 29.67 12.95 24.26
CA GLY A 107 28.72 14.03 24.18
C GLY A 107 28.61 14.73 22.80
N GLU A 108 29.57 14.52 21.92
CA GLU A 108 29.69 15.24 20.64
C GLU A 108 29.23 14.42 19.43
N GLN A 109 28.76 13.20 19.64
CA GLN A 109 28.46 12.25 18.55
C GLN A 109 27.26 12.64 17.64
N SER A 110 26.32 13.47 18.14
CA SER A 110 25.08 13.83 17.43
C SER A 110 24.74 15.30 17.67
N PRO A 111 25.20 16.19 16.78
CA PRO A 111 24.91 17.63 16.89
C PRO A 111 23.40 17.94 16.95
N GLU A 112 22.58 17.13 16.30
CA GLU A 112 21.11 17.27 16.29
C GLU A 112 20.51 17.06 17.68
N HIS A 113 21.06 16.20 18.53
CA HIS A 113 20.57 15.99 19.88
C HIS A 113 20.83 17.22 20.78
N TRP A 114 22.04 17.80 20.68
CA TRP A 114 22.35 19.04 21.38
C TRP A 114 21.47 20.19 20.90
N ALA A 115 21.33 20.38 19.58
CA ALA A 115 20.51 21.44 19.04
C ALA A 115 19.04 21.33 19.45
N GLN A 116 18.49 20.10 19.50
CA GLN A 116 17.15 19.85 19.97
C GLN A 116 16.98 20.32 21.43
N ALA A 117 17.87 19.88 22.32
CA ALA A 117 17.84 20.23 23.74
C ALA A 117 18.10 21.73 23.97
N GLN A 118 19.01 22.35 23.19
CA GLN A 118 19.30 23.79 23.23
C GLN A 118 18.07 24.62 22.83
N ILE A 119 17.31 24.21 21.80
CA ILE A 119 16.06 24.89 21.41
C ILE A 119 15.03 24.80 22.53
N TYR A 120 14.87 23.63 23.17
CA TYR A 120 13.99 23.51 24.33
C TYR A 120 14.41 24.42 25.49
N ALA A 121 15.73 24.46 25.78
CA ALA A 121 16.29 25.37 26.80
C ALA A 121 16.05 26.83 26.47
N ALA A 122 16.25 27.24 25.21
CA ALA A 122 15.98 28.62 24.75
C ALA A 122 14.52 29.01 24.96
N ILE A 123 13.59 28.14 24.59
CA ILE A 123 12.15 28.38 24.75
C ILE A 123 11.81 28.51 26.23
N TYR A 124 12.27 27.57 27.07
CA TYR A 124 11.97 27.58 28.49
C TYR A 124 12.59 28.79 29.22
N ALA A 125 13.86 29.11 28.91
CA ALA A 125 14.53 30.31 29.46
C ALA A 125 13.75 31.59 29.15
N ARG A 126 13.33 31.74 27.89
CA ARG A 126 12.59 32.90 27.42
C ARG A 126 11.21 33.03 28.10
N GLN A 127 10.50 31.92 28.24
CA GLN A 127 9.18 31.90 28.88
C GLN A 127 9.22 32.22 30.38
N ASN A 128 10.33 31.86 31.04
CA ASN A 128 10.49 32.03 32.49
C ASN A 128 11.46 33.18 32.86
N GLY A 129 11.97 33.93 31.88
CA GLY A 129 12.89 35.04 32.13
C GLY A 129 14.20 34.63 32.80
N LEU A 130 14.73 33.45 32.50
CA LEU A 130 15.94 32.89 33.07
C LEU A 130 17.19 33.42 32.33
N PRO A 131 18.26 33.82 33.07
CA PRO A 131 19.48 34.34 32.45
C PRO A 131 20.36 33.23 31.86
N ALA A 132 20.23 32.01 32.33
CA ALA A 132 21.01 30.84 31.90
C ALA A 132 20.26 29.55 32.16
N MET A 133 20.62 28.51 31.46
CA MET A 133 20.13 27.13 31.62
C MET A 133 21.21 26.08 31.38
N ARG A 134 21.08 24.96 32.05
CA ARG A 134 21.85 23.76 31.74
C ARG A 134 21.13 22.93 30.71
N VAL A 135 21.86 22.43 29.73
CA VAL A 135 21.40 21.44 28.76
C VAL A 135 22.10 20.13 29.09
N ARG A 136 21.31 19.07 29.32
CA ARG A 136 21.82 17.74 29.60
C ARG A 136 21.36 16.76 28.51
N LEU A 137 22.32 15.99 27.97
CA LEU A 137 22.00 14.82 27.16
C LEU A 137 22.23 13.57 28.02
N THR A 138 21.21 12.75 28.13
CA THR A 138 21.24 11.48 28.82
C THR A 138 21.20 10.35 27.80
N TYR A 139 22.35 9.71 27.53
CA TYR A 139 22.42 8.52 26.71
C TYR A 139 22.26 7.28 27.56
N PHE A 140 21.34 6.41 27.18
CA PHE A 140 21.17 5.10 27.79
C PHE A 140 21.65 4.04 26.81
N GLN A 141 22.75 3.38 27.16
CA GLN A 141 23.27 2.23 26.41
C GLN A 141 22.43 0.99 26.76
N VAL A 142 21.76 0.44 25.75
CA VAL A 142 20.69 -0.54 25.95
C VAL A 142 21.23 -1.90 26.38
N ASP A 143 22.37 -2.36 25.78
CA ASP A 143 22.87 -3.72 25.94
C ASP A 143 23.49 -3.94 27.32
N GLU A 144 24.20 -2.93 27.87
CA GLU A 144 24.82 -2.98 29.16
C GLU A 144 24.03 -2.25 30.28
N GLU A 145 22.87 -1.67 29.94
CA GLU A 145 22.05 -0.84 30.84
C GLU A 145 22.84 0.29 31.52
N LEU A 146 23.77 0.92 30.79
CA LEU A 146 24.59 2.01 31.31
C LEU A 146 24.03 3.38 30.92
N GLU A 147 24.13 4.33 31.85
CA GLU A 147 23.68 5.70 31.66
C GLU A 147 24.89 6.65 31.58
N PHE A 148 24.90 7.50 30.53
CA PHE A 148 25.93 8.52 30.31
C PHE A 148 25.28 9.88 30.27
N ARG A 149 25.68 10.79 31.13
CA ARG A 149 25.15 12.16 31.22
C ARG A 149 26.23 13.15 30.79
N PHE A 150 25.89 14.01 29.81
CA PHE A 150 26.74 15.11 29.35
C PHE A 150 25.99 16.41 29.55
N SER A 151 26.61 17.40 30.18
CA SER A 151 25.96 18.67 30.50
C SER A 151 26.84 19.85 30.13
N HIS A 152 26.17 20.91 29.61
CA HIS A 152 26.78 22.21 29.36
C HIS A 152 25.84 23.33 29.82
N ASP A 153 26.44 24.38 30.40
CA ASP A 153 25.70 25.57 30.82
C ASP A 153 25.75 26.63 29.72
N TYR A 154 24.58 27.20 29.40
CA TYR A 154 24.44 28.24 28.39
C TYR A 154 23.73 29.46 28.96
N THR A 155 24.15 30.63 28.54
CA THR A 155 23.36 31.86 28.75
C THR A 155 22.12 31.86 27.85
N ALA A 156 21.07 32.54 28.24
CA ALA A 156 19.88 32.71 27.41
C ALA A 156 20.20 33.31 26.04
N ASP A 157 21.09 34.30 25.98
CA ASP A 157 21.56 34.89 24.71
C ASP A 157 22.27 33.86 23.82
N ALA A 158 23.09 32.99 24.39
CA ALA A 158 23.77 31.95 23.63
C ALA A 158 22.77 30.91 23.05
N LEU A 159 21.76 30.52 23.83
CA LEU A 159 20.68 29.65 23.38
C LEU A 159 19.84 30.30 22.27
N ASP A 160 19.45 31.55 22.44
CA ASP A 160 18.72 32.31 21.40
C ASP A 160 19.55 32.50 20.12
N ALA A 161 20.86 32.61 20.22
CA ALA A 161 21.77 32.66 19.08
C ALA A 161 21.76 31.34 18.29
N VAL A 162 21.77 30.18 18.97
CA VAL A 162 21.63 28.87 18.34
C VAL A 162 20.32 28.74 17.57
N VAL A 163 19.20 29.12 18.20
CA VAL A 163 17.88 29.11 17.53
C VAL A 163 17.89 30.00 16.29
N THR A 164 18.42 31.22 16.41
CA THR A 164 18.49 32.20 15.33
C THR A 164 19.36 31.71 14.17
N ASP A 165 20.49 31.06 14.45
CA ASP A 165 21.37 30.48 13.44
C ASP A 165 20.67 29.37 12.67
N LEU A 166 20.04 28.40 13.35
CA LEU A 166 19.29 27.31 12.73
C LEU A 166 18.12 27.82 11.88
N LEU A 167 17.36 28.81 12.38
CA LEU A 167 16.28 29.42 11.62
C LEU A 167 16.81 30.21 10.41
N THR A 168 17.97 30.85 10.50
CA THR A 168 18.63 31.52 9.39
C THR A 168 19.05 30.51 8.30
N GLN A 169 19.59 29.37 8.68
CA GLN A 169 19.94 28.28 7.75
C GLN A 169 18.69 27.66 7.10
N TYR A 170 17.57 27.56 7.82
CA TYR A 170 16.33 27.03 7.29
C TYR A 170 15.54 28.04 6.44
N ALA A 171 15.71 29.35 6.63
CA ALA A 171 14.94 30.40 5.97
C ALA A 171 14.89 30.32 4.44
N PRO A 172 15.98 29.98 3.70
CA PRO A 172 15.92 29.81 2.25
C PRO A 172 14.94 28.71 1.83
N TRP A 173 14.91 27.61 2.57
CA TRP A 173 14.00 26.48 2.35
C TRP A 173 12.53 26.86 2.61
N ALA A 174 12.29 27.53 3.73
CA ALA A 174 10.96 28.02 4.09
C ALA A 174 10.42 29.00 3.04
N LYS A 175 11.24 29.97 2.61
CA LYS A 175 10.87 30.93 1.55
C LYS A 175 10.56 30.24 0.22
N ARG A 176 11.40 29.27 -0.19
CA ARG A 176 11.19 28.51 -1.43
C ARG A 176 9.92 27.67 -1.37
N ALA A 177 9.63 27.04 -0.22
CA ALA A 177 8.40 26.26 -0.01
C ALA A 177 7.17 27.16 -0.06
N ALA A 178 7.18 28.29 0.63
CA ALA A 178 6.06 29.23 0.65
C ALA A 178 5.80 29.84 -0.74
N GLU A 179 6.86 30.26 -1.44
CA GLU A 179 6.73 30.77 -2.80
C GLU A 179 6.19 29.71 -3.75
N TRP A 180 6.72 28.47 -3.67
CA TRP A 180 6.18 27.36 -4.44
C TRP A 180 4.69 27.16 -4.15
N GLN A 181 4.30 27.09 -2.89
CA GLN A 181 2.91 26.91 -2.49
C GLN A 181 2.01 28.01 -3.04
N ARG A 182 2.46 29.27 -2.97
CA ARG A 182 1.71 30.42 -3.50
C ARG A 182 1.50 30.33 -5.01
N ILE A 183 2.55 30.05 -5.79
CA ILE A 183 2.47 29.99 -7.26
C ILE A 183 1.77 28.72 -7.74
N SER A 184 2.00 27.59 -7.08
CA SER A 184 1.33 26.33 -7.38
C SER A 184 -0.17 26.46 -7.14
N ARG A 185 -0.61 26.92 -5.96
CA ARG A 185 -2.03 27.11 -5.64
C ARG A 185 -2.73 28.04 -6.62
N ALA A 186 -2.11 29.15 -6.99
CA ALA A 186 -2.68 30.06 -7.97
C ALA A 186 -2.84 29.41 -9.34
N SER A 187 -1.83 28.66 -9.80
CA SER A 187 -1.87 27.97 -11.09
C SER A 187 -2.89 26.82 -11.09
N LEU A 188 -2.98 26.06 -10.00
CA LEU A 188 -3.94 24.95 -9.86
C LEU A 188 -5.39 25.45 -9.81
N ALA A 189 -5.64 26.57 -9.14
CA ALA A 189 -6.97 27.19 -9.13
C ALA A 189 -7.42 27.65 -10.53
N ALA A 190 -6.47 28.13 -11.36
CA ALA A 190 -6.71 28.57 -12.72
C ALA A 190 -6.78 27.42 -13.75
N LEU A 191 -6.35 26.21 -13.37
CA LEU A 191 -6.24 25.05 -14.26
C LEU A 191 -7.53 24.78 -15.04
N GLN A 192 -7.41 24.61 -16.35
CA GLN A 192 -8.50 24.29 -17.24
C GLN A 192 -8.48 22.78 -17.58
N PHE A 193 -9.64 22.27 -17.97
CA PHE A 193 -9.74 20.90 -18.44
C PHE A 193 -8.99 20.73 -19.76
N PRO A 194 -8.10 19.71 -19.92
CA PRO A 194 -7.14 19.67 -21.02
C PRO A 194 -7.73 19.22 -22.36
N PHE A 195 -9.00 18.93 -22.42
CA PHE A 195 -9.68 18.49 -23.64
C PHE A 195 -10.75 19.47 -24.07
N PRO A 196 -11.11 19.50 -25.40
CA PRO A 196 -12.12 20.41 -25.93
C PRO A 196 -13.53 20.17 -25.37
N GLY A 197 -13.81 18.97 -24.85
CA GLY A 197 -15.13 18.61 -24.32
C GLY A 197 -15.05 17.45 -23.34
N TYR A 198 -16.14 17.24 -22.64
CA TYR A 198 -16.29 16.12 -21.68
C TYR A 198 -16.91 14.91 -22.36
N ARG A 199 -16.42 13.72 -22.03
CA ARG A 199 -17.08 12.47 -22.38
C ARG A 199 -18.41 12.34 -21.61
N PRO A 200 -19.39 11.55 -22.10
CA PRO A 200 -20.61 11.28 -21.35
C PRO A 200 -20.33 10.82 -19.93
N GLY A 201 -21.00 11.40 -18.94
CA GLY A 201 -20.79 11.12 -17.52
C GLY A 201 -19.54 11.73 -16.88
N GLN A 202 -18.54 12.13 -17.65
CA GLN A 202 -17.26 12.65 -17.13
C GLN A 202 -17.43 13.93 -16.30
N ARG A 203 -18.28 14.86 -16.77
CA ARG A 203 -18.55 16.12 -16.04
C ARG A 203 -19.21 15.86 -14.69
N ALA A 204 -20.10 14.87 -14.60
CA ALA A 204 -20.73 14.48 -13.34
C ALA A 204 -19.72 13.91 -12.34
N MET A 205 -18.78 13.06 -12.82
CA MET A 205 -17.69 12.55 -12.01
C MET A 205 -16.79 13.66 -11.48
N ILE A 206 -16.33 14.56 -12.36
CA ILE A 206 -15.50 15.72 -12.00
C ILE A 206 -16.19 16.57 -10.93
N GLY A 207 -17.48 16.87 -11.09
CA GLY A 207 -18.24 17.64 -10.11
C GLY A 207 -18.37 16.95 -8.75
N ALA A 208 -18.62 15.64 -8.75
CA ALA A 208 -18.71 14.86 -7.50
C ALA A 208 -17.36 14.80 -6.78
N VAL A 209 -16.27 14.56 -7.50
CA VAL A 209 -14.90 14.53 -6.94
C VAL A 209 -14.52 15.91 -6.41
N TYR A 210 -14.75 16.99 -7.19
CA TYR A 210 -14.45 18.35 -6.74
C TYR A 210 -15.18 18.68 -5.44
N LYS A 211 -16.46 18.35 -5.37
CA LYS A 211 -17.27 18.59 -4.18
C LYS A 211 -16.72 17.88 -2.94
N ILE A 212 -16.38 16.60 -3.05
CA ILE A 212 -15.80 15.84 -1.93
C ILE A 212 -14.43 16.39 -1.54
N CYS A 213 -13.59 16.70 -2.50
CA CYS A 213 -12.26 17.25 -2.22
C CYS A 213 -12.32 18.63 -1.55
N THR A 214 -13.37 19.42 -1.77
CA THR A 214 -13.54 20.74 -1.12
C THR A 214 -14.27 20.68 0.19
N GLU A 215 -15.34 19.88 0.30
CA GLU A 215 -16.19 19.79 1.49
C GLU A 215 -15.66 18.80 2.55
N GLY A 216 -14.81 17.87 2.14
CA GLY A 216 -14.37 16.73 2.96
C GLY A 216 -15.31 15.53 2.81
N GLY A 217 -14.87 14.38 3.39
CA GLY A 217 -15.61 13.12 3.38
C GLY A 217 -15.15 12.12 2.33
N GLN A 218 -15.99 11.11 2.03
CA GLN A 218 -15.59 9.98 1.18
C GLN A 218 -16.57 9.80 0.02
N LEU A 219 -16.03 9.39 -1.14
CA LEU A 219 -16.77 9.12 -2.36
C LEU A 219 -16.40 7.74 -2.93
N LEU A 220 -17.37 6.89 -3.11
CA LEU A 220 -17.26 5.68 -3.93
C LEU A 220 -17.74 6.00 -5.36
N CYS A 221 -16.87 5.88 -6.34
CA CYS A 221 -17.17 6.20 -7.71
C CYS A 221 -17.03 4.98 -8.62
N GLN A 222 -18.14 4.35 -9.00
CA GLN A 222 -18.15 3.33 -10.04
C GLN A 222 -18.15 4.03 -11.40
N ALA A 223 -17.04 3.94 -12.11
CA ALA A 223 -16.84 4.60 -13.39
C ALA A 223 -16.37 3.59 -14.44
N PRO A 224 -17.19 3.28 -15.46
CA PRO A 224 -16.81 2.33 -16.51
C PRO A 224 -15.51 2.70 -17.23
N THR A 225 -14.95 1.72 -17.94
CA THR A 225 -13.80 1.96 -18.83
C THR A 225 -14.15 3.02 -19.89
N GLY A 226 -13.16 3.72 -20.40
CA GLY A 226 -13.35 4.73 -21.46
C GLY A 226 -13.82 6.11 -21.02
N ILE A 227 -14.32 6.28 -19.79
CA ILE A 227 -14.78 7.58 -19.28
C ILE A 227 -13.63 8.57 -18.97
N GLY A 228 -12.39 8.09 -18.91
CA GLY A 228 -11.23 8.89 -18.53
C GLY A 228 -11.11 9.09 -17.02
N LYS A 229 -11.24 8.01 -16.24
CA LYS A 229 -11.23 8.02 -14.76
C LYS A 229 -10.10 8.84 -14.16
N THR A 230 -8.86 8.55 -14.57
CA THR A 230 -7.65 9.18 -14.00
C THR A 230 -7.71 10.71 -14.10
N MET A 231 -8.02 11.23 -15.28
CA MET A 231 -8.17 12.68 -15.48
C MET A 231 -9.38 13.23 -14.71
N SER A 232 -10.48 12.47 -14.64
CA SER A 232 -11.72 12.89 -13.96
C SER A 232 -11.58 12.95 -12.44
N VAL A 233 -10.52 12.36 -11.85
CA VAL A 233 -10.23 12.48 -10.42
C VAL A 233 -9.05 13.42 -10.15
N LEU A 234 -7.98 13.38 -10.95
CA LEU A 234 -6.81 14.24 -10.75
C LEU A 234 -7.13 15.71 -11.00
N PHE A 235 -7.78 16.03 -12.11
CA PHE A 235 -8.11 17.41 -12.45
C PHE A 235 -8.91 18.14 -11.37
N PRO A 236 -10.05 17.62 -10.88
CA PRO A 236 -10.81 18.30 -9.82
C PRO A 236 -10.08 18.28 -8.46
N ALA A 237 -9.36 17.23 -8.12
CA ALA A 237 -8.58 17.17 -6.87
C ALA A 237 -7.47 18.25 -6.87
N LEU A 238 -6.76 18.41 -7.99
CA LEU A 238 -5.73 19.46 -8.13
C LEU A 238 -6.33 20.87 -7.99
N LYS A 239 -7.51 21.12 -8.53
CA LYS A 239 -8.20 22.40 -8.30
C LYS A 239 -8.59 22.59 -6.83
N ALA A 240 -8.91 21.52 -6.11
CA ALA A 240 -9.26 21.56 -4.69
C ALA A 240 -8.05 21.73 -3.78
N VAL A 241 -6.84 21.33 -4.20
CA VAL A 241 -5.58 21.51 -3.47
C VAL A 241 -5.28 22.98 -3.19
N GLY A 242 -5.77 23.90 -4.00
CA GLY A 242 -5.64 25.33 -3.72
C GLY A 242 -6.08 25.77 -2.32
N GLN A 243 -6.75 24.89 -1.58
CA GLN A 243 -7.22 25.11 -0.21
C GLN A 243 -6.50 24.27 0.84
N GLY A 244 -5.64 23.28 0.45
CA GLY A 244 -5.11 22.33 1.41
C GLY A 244 -3.79 21.66 1.04
N GLY A 245 -3.55 20.47 1.62
CA GLY A 245 -2.34 19.68 1.53
C GLY A 245 -2.21 18.84 0.24
N PRO A 246 -1.20 17.97 0.15
CA PRO A 246 -0.92 17.20 -1.06
C PRO A 246 -2.00 16.18 -1.41
N VAL A 247 -2.05 15.84 -2.70
CA VAL A 247 -2.86 14.74 -3.24
C VAL A 247 -2.04 13.46 -3.25
N PHE A 248 -2.56 12.41 -2.63
CA PHE A 248 -2.01 11.06 -2.72
C PHE A 248 -2.82 10.26 -3.75
N TYR A 249 -2.18 9.92 -4.88
CA TYR A 249 -2.76 9.03 -5.88
C TYR A 249 -2.22 7.62 -5.63
N LEU A 250 -3.07 6.77 -5.06
CA LEU A 250 -2.70 5.44 -4.59
C LEU A 250 -3.28 4.36 -5.50
N THR A 251 -2.47 3.37 -5.83
CA THR A 251 -2.86 2.29 -6.75
C THR A 251 -2.36 0.93 -6.28
N ALA A 252 -3.07 -0.13 -6.70
CA ALA A 252 -2.68 -1.51 -6.41
C ALA A 252 -1.55 -2.04 -7.31
N ARG A 253 -1.21 -1.35 -8.43
CA ARG A 253 -0.34 -1.88 -9.50
C ARG A 253 0.53 -0.82 -10.16
N GLY A 254 1.70 -1.25 -10.65
CA GLY A 254 2.64 -0.38 -11.36
C GLY A 254 2.12 0.24 -12.66
N THR A 255 1.30 -0.51 -13.43
CA THR A 255 0.72 -0.03 -14.70
C THR A 255 -0.23 1.14 -14.53
N THR A 256 -0.99 1.17 -13.44
CA THR A 256 -1.92 2.27 -13.14
C THR A 256 -1.18 3.52 -12.64
N ARG A 257 0.03 3.40 -12.10
CA ARG A 257 0.91 4.56 -11.80
C ARG A 257 1.28 5.33 -13.06
N ALA A 258 1.65 4.63 -14.14
CA ALA A 258 1.95 5.25 -15.43
C ALA A 258 0.76 6.05 -15.98
N ALA A 259 -0.48 5.61 -15.76
CA ALA A 259 -1.66 6.36 -16.16
C ALA A 259 -1.79 7.70 -15.43
N ALA A 260 -1.45 7.75 -14.13
CA ALA A 260 -1.43 8.99 -13.37
C ALA A 260 -0.30 9.92 -13.83
N GLU A 261 0.91 9.40 -14.05
CA GLU A 261 2.04 10.18 -14.59
C GLU A 261 1.70 10.79 -15.96
N ASN A 262 1.11 9.99 -16.87
CA ASN A 262 0.69 10.46 -18.19
C ASN A 262 -0.41 11.53 -18.10
N ALA A 263 -1.36 11.39 -17.18
CA ALA A 263 -2.39 12.40 -16.96
C ALA A 263 -1.78 13.73 -16.46
N LEU A 264 -0.83 13.67 -15.52
CA LEU A 264 -0.13 14.86 -15.04
C LEU A 264 0.76 15.48 -16.13
N ALA A 265 1.41 14.66 -16.94
CA ALA A 265 2.21 15.14 -18.09
C ALA A 265 1.33 15.87 -19.11
N LEU A 266 0.14 15.32 -19.41
CA LEU A 266 -0.83 15.95 -20.31
C LEU A 266 -1.31 17.30 -19.75
N LEU A 267 -1.61 17.40 -18.45
CA LEU A 267 -1.99 18.67 -17.82
C LEU A 267 -0.87 19.71 -17.95
N ARG A 268 0.39 19.32 -17.71
CA ARG A 268 1.55 20.23 -17.88
C ARG A 268 1.75 20.66 -19.34
N ALA A 269 1.50 19.76 -20.30
CA ALA A 269 1.62 20.07 -21.72
C ALA A 269 0.48 20.97 -22.21
N SER A 270 -0.72 20.85 -21.66
CA SER A 270 -1.88 21.66 -22.03
C SER A 270 -1.85 23.08 -21.44
N ASP A 271 -1.11 23.28 -20.35
CA ASP A 271 -0.96 24.59 -19.68
C ASP A 271 0.49 24.81 -19.26
N THR A 272 1.22 25.61 -20.03
CA THR A 272 2.64 25.94 -19.77
C THR A 272 2.85 26.79 -18.50
N HIS A 273 1.79 27.38 -17.96
CA HIS A 273 1.84 28.15 -16.71
C HIS A 273 1.60 27.29 -15.48
N LEU A 274 1.22 26.04 -15.68
CA LEU A 274 0.94 25.12 -14.57
C LEU A 274 2.20 24.86 -13.73
N LYS A 275 2.13 25.22 -12.48
CA LYS A 275 3.15 24.96 -11.45
C LYS A 275 2.67 23.78 -10.59
N LEU A 276 3.14 22.60 -10.93
CA LEU A 276 2.73 21.33 -10.31
C LEU A 276 3.95 20.43 -10.15
N ARG A 277 4.29 20.09 -8.93
CA ARG A 277 5.35 19.13 -8.62
C ARG A 277 4.74 17.80 -8.19
N SER A 278 5.19 16.71 -8.81
CA SER A 278 4.76 15.37 -8.46
C SER A 278 5.93 14.43 -8.29
N VAL A 279 5.81 13.47 -7.37
CA VAL A 279 6.77 12.38 -7.19
C VAL A 279 6.06 11.03 -7.30
N THR A 280 6.72 10.08 -7.97
CA THR A 280 6.29 8.68 -8.03
C THR A 280 7.17 7.83 -7.13
N LEU A 281 6.60 7.36 -6.04
CA LEU A 281 7.27 6.45 -5.11
C LEU A 281 7.27 5.03 -5.70
N THR A 282 8.46 4.51 -5.91
CA THR A 282 8.69 3.18 -6.48
C THR A 282 9.34 2.29 -5.42
N ALA A 283 8.91 1.03 -5.35
CA ALA A 283 9.47 0.08 -4.38
C ALA A 283 11.00 0.00 -4.47
N LYS A 284 11.65 -0.12 -3.33
CA LYS A 284 13.12 -0.06 -3.20
C LYS A 284 13.84 -1.03 -4.13
N ASP A 285 13.30 -2.25 -4.27
CA ASP A 285 13.87 -3.28 -5.17
C ASP A 285 13.82 -2.91 -6.67
N LYS A 286 12.85 -2.08 -7.07
CA LYS A 286 12.66 -1.68 -8.47
C LYS A 286 13.44 -0.42 -8.84
N ILE A 287 13.69 0.47 -7.89
CA ILE A 287 14.39 1.73 -8.14
C ILE A 287 15.87 1.66 -7.79
N CYS A 288 16.29 0.65 -7.02
CA CYS A 288 17.68 0.45 -6.62
C CYS A 288 18.59 0.34 -7.85
N MET A 289 19.73 1.02 -7.80
CA MET A 289 20.71 1.03 -8.90
C MET A 289 21.86 0.04 -8.68
N GLN A 290 21.79 -0.80 -7.63
CA GLN A 290 22.75 -1.84 -7.32
C GLN A 290 22.17 -3.19 -7.75
N ASP A 291 23.02 -4.09 -8.26
CA ASP A 291 22.64 -5.45 -8.66
C ASP A 291 22.14 -6.27 -7.47
N ARG A 292 22.76 -6.09 -6.33
CA ARG A 292 22.32 -6.65 -5.04
C ARG A 292 21.95 -5.52 -4.09
N ARG A 293 20.78 -5.62 -3.48
CA ARG A 293 20.31 -4.66 -2.49
C ARG A 293 20.98 -4.92 -1.14
N GLU A 294 22.00 -4.15 -0.84
CA GLU A 294 22.68 -4.12 0.45
C GLU A 294 22.89 -2.64 0.84
N CYS A 295 22.03 -2.15 1.75
CA CYS A 295 21.99 -0.73 2.09
C CYS A 295 22.87 -0.42 3.31
N THR A 296 24.17 -0.69 3.17
CA THR A 296 25.18 -0.39 4.18
C THR A 296 26.19 0.62 3.63
N PRO A 297 26.89 1.38 4.47
CA PRO A 297 27.90 2.33 4.03
C PRO A 297 29.08 1.69 3.27
N GLU A 298 29.37 0.44 3.57
CA GLU A 298 30.46 -0.33 2.99
C GLU A 298 30.10 -0.83 1.58
N ALA A 299 28.87 -1.35 1.43
CA ALA A 299 28.42 -1.99 0.19
C ALA A 299 27.78 -1.04 -0.80
N CYS A 300 27.14 0.05 -0.32
CA CYS A 300 26.35 0.92 -1.19
C CYS A 300 26.90 2.37 -1.24
N PRO A 301 27.44 2.83 -2.38
CA PRO A 301 27.97 4.20 -2.51
C PRO A 301 26.88 5.29 -2.41
N TYR A 302 25.61 4.92 -2.61
CA TYR A 302 24.45 5.81 -2.49
C TYR A 302 23.93 5.90 -1.06
N ALA A 303 24.20 4.90 -0.23
CA ALA A 303 23.90 4.90 1.20
C ALA A 303 24.98 5.64 2.00
N LYS A 304 26.25 5.48 1.61
CA LYS A 304 27.40 6.10 2.28
C LYS A 304 27.31 7.62 2.22
N GLY A 305 27.29 8.29 3.37
CA GLY A 305 27.20 9.76 3.49
C GLY A 305 25.93 10.35 2.84
N TYR A 306 24.82 9.65 2.87
CA TYR A 306 23.55 10.08 2.29
C TYR A 306 23.10 11.41 2.90
N TYR A 307 23.06 11.50 4.22
CA TYR A 307 22.57 12.68 4.94
C TYR A 307 23.47 13.92 4.76
N ASP A 308 24.73 13.72 4.43
CA ASP A 308 25.66 14.82 4.12
C ASP A 308 25.37 15.47 2.77
N ARG A 309 24.78 14.74 1.83
CA ARG A 309 24.56 15.16 0.45
C ARG A 309 23.09 15.40 0.08
N VAL A 310 22.15 14.82 0.83
CA VAL A 310 20.73 14.84 0.45
C VAL A 310 20.18 16.27 0.35
N ARG A 311 20.59 17.19 1.22
CA ARG A 311 20.10 18.58 1.17
C ARG A 311 20.42 19.28 -0.16
N THR A 312 21.63 19.08 -0.68
CA THR A 312 22.01 19.60 -2.00
C THR A 312 21.20 18.92 -3.12
N ALA A 313 20.98 17.61 -3.02
CA ALA A 313 20.16 16.87 -3.98
C ALA A 313 18.69 17.34 -3.95
N LEU A 314 18.13 17.55 -2.76
CA LEU A 314 16.78 18.10 -2.59
C LEU A 314 16.67 19.48 -3.23
N TRP A 315 17.62 20.38 -2.94
CA TRP A 315 17.59 21.73 -3.47
C TRP A 315 17.59 21.77 -5.00
N ASP A 316 18.43 20.96 -5.63
CA ASP A 316 18.50 20.81 -7.10
C ASP A 316 17.20 20.21 -7.66
N ALA A 317 16.66 19.19 -6.98
CA ALA A 317 15.44 18.49 -7.40
C ALA A 317 14.20 19.38 -7.38
N LEU A 318 14.14 20.42 -6.55
CA LEU A 318 12.99 21.31 -6.44
C LEU A 318 12.70 22.11 -7.74
N ASP A 319 13.58 22.11 -8.72
CA ASP A 319 13.35 22.68 -10.06
C ASP A 319 12.72 21.66 -11.03
N THR A 320 12.65 20.39 -10.62
CA THR A 320 12.05 19.31 -11.42
C THR A 320 10.57 19.17 -11.07
N HIS A 321 9.68 19.32 -12.06
CA HIS A 321 8.23 19.25 -11.85
C HIS A 321 7.68 17.83 -11.83
N ALA A 322 8.34 16.87 -12.48
CA ALA A 322 7.95 15.46 -12.55
C ALA A 322 9.10 14.57 -12.05
N LEU A 323 9.03 14.16 -10.81
CA LEU A 323 10.00 13.29 -10.16
C LEU A 323 9.59 11.83 -10.33
N THR A 324 9.71 11.33 -11.58
CA THR A 324 9.50 9.92 -11.95
C THR A 324 10.68 9.07 -11.47
N ALA A 325 10.58 7.73 -11.57
CA ALA A 325 11.67 6.83 -11.21
C ALA A 325 12.96 7.17 -11.95
N ASP A 326 12.89 7.47 -13.26
CA ASP A 326 14.06 7.84 -14.07
C ASP A 326 14.67 9.17 -13.63
N ALA A 327 13.82 10.17 -13.33
CA ALA A 327 14.27 11.46 -12.84
C ALA A 327 14.98 11.33 -11.48
N LEU A 328 14.41 10.52 -10.57
CA LEU A 328 15.03 10.23 -9.28
C LEU A 328 16.37 9.51 -9.43
N GLN A 329 16.48 8.53 -10.34
CA GLN A 329 17.75 7.84 -10.62
C GLN A 329 18.79 8.78 -11.23
N MET A 330 18.40 9.72 -12.10
CA MET A 330 19.32 10.72 -12.66
C MET A 330 19.89 11.66 -11.57
N LEU A 331 19.01 12.17 -10.69
CA LEU A 331 19.42 13.00 -9.54
C LEU A 331 20.31 12.20 -8.57
N ALA A 332 19.92 10.95 -8.31
CA ALA A 332 20.65 10.04 -7.45
C ALA A 332 22.08 9.78 -7.95
N ARG A 333 22.27 9.57 -9.26
CA ARG A 333 23.61 9.45 -9.86
C ARG A 333 24.44 10.72 -9.73
N ARG A 334 23.81 11.88 -9.98
CA ARG A 334 24.48 13.21 -9.91
C ARG A 334 25.00 13.50 -8.50
N HIS A 335 24.16 13.27 -7.48
CA HIS A 335 24.46 13.62 -6.09
C HIS A 335 24.99 12.45 -5.24
N LYS A 336 25.05 11.23 -5.81
CA LYS A 336 25.44 10.00 -5.12
C LYS A 336 24.56 9.73 -3.87
N VAL A 337 23.25 9.84 -4.01
CA VAL A 337 22.26 9.59 -2.96
C VAL A 337 21.32 8.43 -3.36
N CYS A 338 20.73 7.73 -2.38
CA CYS A 338 19.78 6.66 -2.66
C CYS A 338 18.52 7.21 -3.34
N PRO A 339 18.11 6.71 -4.53
CA PRO A 339 16.94 7.24 -5.23
C PRO A 339 15.63 6.95 -4.50
N PHE A 340 15.56 5.86 -3.74
CA PHE A 340 14.40 5.51 -2.93
C PHE A 340 14.20 6.52 -1.80
N GLU A 341 15.22 6.73 -0.98
CA GLU A 341 15.16 7.66 0.15
C GLU A 341 14.99 9.11 -0.34
N LEU A 342 15.67 9.48 -1.45
CA LEU A 342 15.49 10.79 -2.08
C LEU A 342 14.03 11.02 -2.50
N GLY A 343 13.37 10.01 -3.07
CA GLY A 343 11.95 10.08 -3.42
C GLY A 343 11.05 10.28 -2.22
N LEU A 344 11.36 9.60 -1.11
CA LEU A 344 10.65 9.76 0.15
C LEU A 344 10.85 11.18 0.73
N ASP A 345 12.07 11.71 0.73
CA ASP A 345 12.36 13.06 1.24
C ASP A 345 11.72 14.14 0.35
N LEU A 346 11.75 13.97 -0.98
CA LEU A 346 11.11 14.88 -1.93
C LEU A 346 9.59 14.88 -1.85
N SER A 347 8.97 13.80 -1.37
CA SER A 347 7.51 13.73 -1.23
C SER A 347 6.93 14.85 -0.36
N LEU A 348 7.69 15.33 0.63
CA LEU A 348 7.32 16.46 1.50
C LEU A 348 7.26 17.82 0.77
N TRP A 349 7.80 17.90 -0.44
CA TRP A 349 7.90 19.11 -1.25
C TRP A 349 7.03 19.06 -2.51
N CYS A 350 6.18 18.03 -2.64
CA CYS A 350 5.36 17.80 -3.82
C CYS A 350 3.88 18.08 -3.57
N ASP A 351 3.19 18.52 -4.63
CA ASP A 351 1.74 18.72 -4.63
C ASP A 351 1.00 17.40 -4.83
N VAL A 352 1.63 16.42 -5.50
CA VAL A 352 1.09 15.09 -5.77
C VAL A 352 2.13 14.01 -5.43
N VAL A 353 1.70 13.02 -4.68
CA VAL A 353 2.47 11.80 -4.39
C VAL A 353 1.75 10.61 -5.02
N ILE A 354 2.39 9.96 -5.98
CA ILE A 354 1.88 8.75 -6.63
C ILE A 354 2.57 7.54 -5.98
N GLY A 355 1.80 6.54 -5.54
CA GLY A 355 2.37 5.38 -4.85
C GLY A 355 1.47 4.15 -4.82
N ASP A 356 1.93 3.13 -4.11
CA ASP A 356 1.16 1.92 -3.80
C ASP A 356 0.25 2.16 -2.59
N TYR A 357 -0.84 1.39 -2.47
CA TYR A 357 -1.72 1.39 -1.29
C TYR A 357 -0.97 1.22 0.02
N ASN A 358 0.13 0.45 0.01
CA ASN A 358 0.93 0.17 1.20
C ASN A 358 1.41 1.45 1.88
N TYR A 359 1.65 2.52 1.13
CA TYR A 359 2.12 3.79 1.68
C TYR A 359 1.10 4.50 2.59
N LEU A 360 -0.17 4.09 2.57
CA LEU A 360 -1.19 4.58 3.49
C LEU A 360 -1.68 3.50 4.45
N PHE A 361 -1.91 2.26 3.95
CA PHE A 361 -2.68 1.24 4.66
C PHE A 361 -1.85 0.13 5.30
N ASP A 362 -0.57 -0.01 4.95
CA ASP A 362 0.26 -1.07 5.52
C ASP A 362 0.84 -0.62 6.87
N PRO A 363 0.62 -1.37 7.97
CA PRO A 363 1.08 -0.96 9.28
C PRO A 363 2.61 -0.87 9.44
N VAL A 364 3.38 -1.39 8.45
CA VAL A 364 4.86 -1.42 8.50
C VAL A 364 5.48 -0.36 7.60
N VAL A 365 4.89 -0.15 6.41
CA VAL A 365 5.52 0.67 5.35
C VAL A 365 4.77 1.96 5.05
N HIS A 366 3.70 2.27 5.81
CA HIS A 366 3.01 3.55 5.64
C HIS A 366 3.97 4.73 5.84
N LEU A 367 3.66 5.84 5.21
CA LEU A 367 4.49 7.04 5.29
C LEU A 367 4.28 7.77 6.62
N GLU A 368 4.98 7.35 7.67
CA GLU A 368 4.93 7.97 9.01
C GLU A 368 5.09 9.49 8.94
N ARG A 369 5.99 9.98 8.05
CA ARG A 369 6.23 11.42 7.84
C ARG A 369 4.99 12.24 7.45
N PHE A 370 3.90 11.56 7.02
CA PHE A 370 2.61 12.19 6.71
C PHE A 370 1.50 11.72 7.65
N PHE A 371 1.50 10.43 8.02
CA PHE A 371 0.32 9.77 8.56
C PHE A 371 0.40 9.42 10.05
N ASP A 372 1.40 9.92 10.77
CA ASP A 372 1.44 9.85 12.25
C ASP A 372 0.31 10.69 12.86
N THR A 373 -0.08 11.77 12.21
CA THR A 373 -1.20 12.62 12.59
C THR A 373 -2.09 12.90 11.40
N ALA A 374 -3.35 13.24 11.66
CA ALA A 374 -4.25 13.68 10.60
C ALA A 374 -3.79 14.99 9.98
N GLY A 375 -3.97 15.13 8.67
CA GLY A 375 -3.60 16.30 7.91
C GLY A 375 -4.61 16.63 6.80
N ASP A 376 -4.39 17.73 6.12
CA ASP A 376 -5.27 18.16 5.02
C ASP A 376 -4.92 17.45 3.70
N TYR A 377 -4.99 16.11 3.72
CA TYR A 377 -4.65 15.24 2.59
C TYR A 377 -5.86 14.87 1.77
N LEU A 378 -5.66 14.72 0.44
CA LEU A 378 -6.66 14.17 -0.48
C LEU A 378 -6.18 12.80 -0.95
N PHE A 379 -6.97 11.75 -0.70
CA PHE A 379 -6.69 10.39 -1.12
C PHE A 379 -7.47 10.03 -2.37
N LEU A 380 -6.78 9.66 -3.45
CA LEU A 380 -7.36 9.17 -4.71
C LEU A 380 -6.95 7.72 -4.89
N LEU A 381 -7.89 6.79 -4.78
CA LEU A 381 -7.62 5.35 -4.80
C LEU A 381 -8.11 4.74 -6.11
N ASP A 382 -7.16 4.42 -6.99
CA ASP A 382 -7.45 3.78 -8.28
C ASP A 382 -7.57 2.26 -8.14
N GLU A 383 -8.49 1.66 -8.88
CA GLU A 383 -8.85 0.23 -8.79
C GLU A 383 -9.21 -0.19 -7.36
N ALA A 384 -9.96 0.66 -6.68
CA ALA A 384 -10.30 0.55 -5.26
C ALA A 384 -11.05 -0.75 -4.88
N HIS A 385 -11.57 -1.49 -5.87
CA HIS A 385 -12.15 -2.82 -5.65
C HIS A 385 -11.15 -3.83 -5.06
N ASN A 386 -9.84 -3.59 -5.24
CA ASN A 386 -8.78 -4.44 -4.68
C ASN A 386 -8.46 -4.12 -3.21
N LEU A 387 -8.89 -2.96 -2.70
CA LEU A 387 -8.46 -2.47 -1.39
C LEU A 387 -8.86 -3.41 -0.23
N PRO A 388 -10.10 -3.94 -0.14
CA PRO A 388 -10.48 -4.80 0.98
C PRO A 388 -9.61 -6.07 1.08
N ASP A 389 -9.35 -6.74 -0.04
CA ASP A 389 -8.53 -7.96 -0.03
C ASP A 389 -7.05 -7.66 0.25
N ARG A 390 -6.54 -6.52 -0.23
CA ARG A 390 -5.19 -6.05 0.08
C ARG A 390 -5.06 -5.74 1.57
N ALA A 391 -6.02 -5.04 2.15
CA ALA A 391 -6.03 -4.70 3.57
C ALA A 391 -6.12 -5.95 4.46
N ARG A 392 -6.97 -6.94 4.09
CA ARG A 392 -6.96 -8.25 4.77
C ARG A 392 -5.58 -8.88 4.77
N GLY A 393 -4.86 -8.82 3.65
CA GLY A 393 -3.49 -9.32 3.55
C GLY A 393 -2.50 -8.57 4.44
N MET A 394 -2.57 -7.24 4.48
CA MET A 394 -1.70 -6.37 5.28
C MET A 394 -1.87 -6.60 6.79
N HIS A 395 -3.10 -6.92 7.22
CA HIS A 395 -3.45 -7.18 8.62
C HIS A 395 -3.53 -8.67 8.97
N SER A 396 -2.96 -9.56 8.15
CA SER A 396 -2.87 -11.00 8.42
C SER A 396 -1.40 -11.41 8.56
N ALA A 397 -1.15 -12.46 9.33
CA ALA A 397 0.19 -13.02 9.48
C ALA A 397 0.16 -14.55 9.38
N VAL A 398 1.23 -15.13 8.84
CA VAL A 398 1.35 -16.59 8.65
C VAL A 398 2.73 -17.04 9.11
N LEU A 399 2.76 -18.10 9.89
CA LEU A 399 3.98 -18.80 10.28
C LEU A 399 3.93 -20.25 9.85
N ALA A 400 5.07 -20.76 9.39
CA ALA A 400 5.24 -22.14 8.95
C ALA A 400 6.25 -22.86 9.85
N LYS A 401 5.92 -24.10 10.25
CA LYS A 401 6.79 -24.95 11.07
C LYS A 401 8.17 -25.15 10.47
N SER A 402 8.22 -25.31 9.12
CA SER A 402 9.48 -25.50 8.38
C SER A 402 10.47 -24.36 8.63
N ALA A 403 10.03 -23.10 8.72
CA ALA A 403 10.91 -21.95 8.95
C ALA A 403 11.69 -22.07 10.27
N PHE A 404 11.03 -22.50 11.35
CA PHE A 404 11.67 -22.71 12.66
C PHE A 404 12.59 -23.95 12.67
N TYR A 405 12.18 -25.01 11.99
CA TYR A 405 12.96 -26.24 11.87
C TYR A 405 14.25 -25.99 11.07
N ASP A 406 14.15 -25.30 9.94
CA ASP A 406 15.27 -24.99 9.06
C ASP A 406 16.24 -24.01 9.73
N ALA A 407 15.72 -22.98 10.41
CA ALA A 407 16.52 -22.08 11.23
C ALA A 407 17.34 -22.84 12.27
N LYS A 408 16.70 -23.75 13.02
CA LYS A 408 17.39 -24.59 14.00
C LYS A 408 18.46 -25.49 13.37
N LYS A 409 18.20 -26.05 12.18
CA LYS A 409 19.12 -26.90 11.44
C LYS A 409 20.35 -26.11 10.95
N ARG A 410 20.16 -24.90 10.42
CA ARG A 410 21.24 -24.01 9.96
C ARG A 410 22.20 -23.60 11.07
N LEU A 411 21.75 -23.47 12.30
CA LEU A 411 22.60 -23.17 13.47
C LEU A 411 23.58 -24.30 13.86
N GLY A 412 23.52 -25.44 13.17
CA GLY A 412 24.47 -26.53 13.33
C GLY A 412 24.33 -27.34 14.65
N LYS A 413 25.41 -28.00 15.12
CA LYS A 413 25.39 -28.80 16.34
C LYS A 413 25.77 -27.94 17.56
N GLY A 414 25.17 -28.24 18.74
CA GLY A 414 25.41 -27.52 19.99
C GLY A 414 24.15 -27.09 20.71
N LYS A 415 24.22 -26.74 21.97
CA LYS A 415 23.13 -26.17 22.77
C LYS A 415 23.31 -24.66 22.85
N SER A 416 22.29 -23.89 22.52
CA SER A 416 22.24 -22.44 22.72
C SER A 416 20.83 -22.02 23.17
N SER A 417 20.73 -20.85 23.75
CA SER A 417 19.44 -20.24 24.13
C SER A 417 18.49 -20.17 22.93
N LEU A 418 18.97 -19.70 21.78
CA LEU A 418 18.23 -19.60 20.53
C LEU A 418 17.67 -20.97 20.06
N LYS A 419 18.49 -22.03 20.07
CA LYS A 419 18.02 -23.37 19.68
C LYS A 419 16.96 -23.93 20.62
N ASN A 420 17.09 -23.68 21.92
CA ASN A 420 16.08 -24.08 22.89
C ASN A 420 14.76 -23.35 22.67
N ALA A 421 14.82 -22.05 22.39
CA ALA A 421 13.62 -21.26 22.06
C ALA A 421 12.96 -21.72 20.75
N LEU A 422 13.73 -21.96 19.68
CA LEU A 422 13.24 -22.53 18.43
C LEU A 422 12.59 -23.90 18.62
N THR A 423 13.14 -24.72 19.52
CA THR A 423 12.57 -26.04 19.87
C THR A 423 11.21 -25.90 20.50
N LYS A 424 11.04 -24.99 21.48
CA LYS A 424 9.76 -24.73 22.15
C LYS A 424 8.67 -24.32 21.17
N VAL A 425 9.02 -23.44 20.21
CA VAL A 425 8.07 -23.06 19.13
C VAL A 425 7.72 -24.26 18.28
N ASN A 426 8.70 -25.04 17.84
CA ASN A 426 8.45 -26.25 17.03
C ASN A 426 7.58 -27.29 17.75
N ASP A 427 7.71 -27.43 19.07
CA ASP A 427 6.89 -28.36 19.86
C ASP A 427 5.40 -27.97 19.86
N ILE A 428 5.09 -26.66 19.88
CA ILE A 428 3.72 -26.15 19.73
C ILE A 428 3.15 -26.55 18.35
N PHE A 429 3.95 -26.39 17.28
CA PHE A 429 3.51 -26.82 15.96
C PHE A 429 3.32 -28.33 15.84
N ILE A 430 4.10 -29.14 16.58
CA ILE A 430 3.90 -30.58 16.65
C ILE A 430 2.58 -30.93 17.35
N GLU A 431 2.27 -30.27 18.46
CA GLU A 431 0.98 -30.40 19.15
C GLU A 431 -0.19 -30.05 18.22
N TRP A 432 -0.09 -28.94 17.52
CA TRP A 432 -1.11 -28.53 16.54
C TRP A 432 -1.26 -29.53 15.38
N ARG A 433 -0.17 -30.17 14.96
CA ARG A 433 -0.28 -31.26 13.96
C ARG A 433 -1.15 -32.39 14.49
N HIS A 434 -0.94 -32.85 15.73
CA HIS A 434 -1.75 -33.89 16.34
C HIS A 434 -3.22 -33.48 16.44
N ARG A 435 -3.50 -32.25 16.85
CA ARG A 435 -4.86 -31.70 16.88
C ARG A 435 -5.50 -31.68 15.48
N CYS A 436 -4.77 -31.34 14.43
CA CYS A 436 -5.25 -31.42 13.05
C CYS A 436 -5.54 -32.89 12.61
N GLU A 437 -4.79 -33.86 13.15
CA GLU A 437 -4.99 -35.28 12.85
C GLU A 437 -6.23 -35.84 13.54
N GLU A 438 -6.56 -35.31 14.71
CA GLU A 438 -7.71 -35.72 15.52
C GLU A 438 -9.02 -34.99 15.14
N ALA A 439 -8.88 -33.76 14.55
CA ALA A 439 -10.04 -32.98 14.16
C ALA A 439 -10.85 -33.72 13.09
N PRO A 440 -12.21 -33.77 13.21
CA PRO A 440 -13.06 -34.27 12.16
C PRO A 440 -13.01 -33.30 10.96
N GLY A 441 -11.99 -33.44 10.16
CA GLY A 441 -11.79 -32.60 8.99
C GLY A 441 -12.79 -32.93 7.90
N ASP A 442 -13.39 -31.93 7.27
CA ASP A 442 -13.97 -32.11 5.96
C ASP A 442 -12.83 -32.59 5.04
N SER A 443 -12.95 -33.86 4.57
CA SER A 443 -11.92 -34.51 3.75
C SER A 443 -11.55 -33.70 2.49
N ARG A 444 -12.40 -32.72 2.09
CA ARG A 444 -12.18 -31.80 0.97
C ARG A 444 -11.12 -30.73 1.23
N PHE A 445 -10.88 -30.35 2.50
CA PHE A 445 -10.04 -29.21 2.87
C PHE A 445 -8.76 -29.59 3.62
N GLY A 446 -8.48 -30.85 3.75
CA GLY A 446 -7.36 -31.35 4.54
C GLY A 446 -7.59 -31.19 6.04
N ARG A 447 -6.52 -31.32 6.81
CA ARG A 447 -6.54 -31.28 8.27
C ARG A 447 -6.39 -29.83 8.73
N THR A 448 -7.52 -29.12 8.85
CA THR A 448 -7.55 -27.70 9.20
C THR A 448 -8.55 -27.48 10.32
N PHE A 449 -8.20 -26.68 11.32
CA PHE A 449 -9.14 -26.19 12.31
C PHE A 449 -9.01 -24.67 12.49
N PHE A 450 -10.05 -24.06 13.08
CA PHE A 450 -10.14 -22.62 13.32
C PHE A 450 -10.46 -22.34 14.79
N GLU A 451 -9.86 -21.26 15.31
CA GLU A 451 -10.14 -20.76 16.66
C GLU A 451 -10.42 -19.25 16.61
N LYS A 452 -11.39 -18.78 17.39
CA LYS A 452 -11.72 -17.35 17.56
C LYS A 452 -10.86 -16.67 18.62
N SER A 453 -9.95 -17.40 19.26
CA SER A 453 -8.98 -16.89 20.23
C SER A 453 -7.60 -16.84 19.63
N ARG A 454 -6.79 -15.89 20.12
CA ARG A 454 -5.39 -15.79 19.73
C ARG A 454 -4.55 -16.98 20.23
N ALA A 455 -3.39 -17.15 19.65
CA ALA A 455 -2.48 -18.25 19.94
C ALA A 455 -1.55 -17.96 21.15
N ASP A 456 -2.09 -17.69 22.32
CA ASP A 456 -1.34 -17.22 23.50
C ASP A 456 -0.08 -18.03 23.83
N ALA A 457 -0.11 -19.34 23.65
CA ALA A 457 1.06 -20.20 23.90
C ALA A 457 2.18 -19.93 22.89
N LEU A 458 1.80 -19.81 21.61
CA LEU A 458 2.75 -19.46 20.54
C LEU A 458 3.26 -18.03 20.71
N ASP A 459 2.39 -17.06 20.97
CA ASP A 459 2.75 -15.65 21.15
C ASP A 459 3.80 -15.47 22.26
N ARG A 460 3.59 -16.13 23.42
CA ARG A 460 4.60 -16.14 24.51
C ARG A 460 5.91 -16.82 24.12
N ALA A 461 5.85 -17.89 23.32
CA ALA A 461 7.06 -18.59 22.88
C ALA A 461 7.84 -17.75 21.85
N LEU A 462 7.14 -17.06 20.94
CA LEU A 462 7.71 -16.17 19.94
C LEU A 462 8.33 -14.93 20.60
N THR A 463 7.65 -14.31 21.57
CA THR A 463 8.20 -13.18 22.34
C THR A 463 9.53 -13.55 23.03
N ARG A 464 9.59 -14.76 23.61
CA ARG A 464 10.84 -15.27 24.21
C ARG A 464 11.91 -15.66 23.21
N LEU A 465 11.55 -15.91 21.96
CA LEU A 465 12.47 -16.23 20.88
C LEU A 465 13.10 -14.96 20.29
N CYS A 466 12.43 -13.82 20.34
CA CYS A 466 12.95 -12.57 19.77
C CYS A 466 14.32 -12.20 20.33
N GLU A 467 14.48 -12.12 21.65
CA GLU A 467 15.72 -11.70 22.29
C GLU A 467 16.94 -12.57 21.89
N PRO A 468 16.95 -13.92 22.05
CA PRO A 468 18.09 -14.72 21.61
C PRO A 468 18.31 -14.72 20.10
N LEU A 469 17.29 -14.43 19.30
CA LEU A 469 17.41 -14.28 17.85
C LEU A 469 18.05 -12.94 17.48
N GLU A 470 17.68 -11.88 18.16
CA GLU A 470 18.27 -10.54 18.02
C GLU A 470 19.76 -10.55 18.40
N ILE A 471 20.11 -11.16 19.54
CA ILE A 471 21.51 -11.31 19.97
C ILE A 471 22.31 -12.05 18.89
N TRP A 472 21.77 -13.16 18.38
CA TRP A 472 22.46 -13.92 17.34
C TRP A 472 22.67 -13.12 16.06
N LEU A 473 21.65 -12.37 15.58
CA LEU A 473 21.71 -11.53 14.39
C LEU A 473 22.71 -10.38 14.56
N ASP A 474 22.82 -9.83 15.76
CA ASP A 474 23.78 -8.77 16.07
C ASP A 474 25.23 -9.28 16.12
N GLU A 475 25.44 -10.48 16.66
CA GLU A 475 26.75 -11.13 16.70
C GLU A 475 27.24 -11.61 15.31
N HIS A 476 26.31 -11.89 14.36
CA HIS A 476 26.60 -12.46 13.05
C HIS A 476 26.13 -11.52 11.93
N ARG A 477 26.72 -10.34 11.86
CA ARG A 477 26.28 -9.24 10.94
C ARG A 477 26.64 -9.47 9.47
N ASP A 478 27.52 -10.42 9.16
CA ASP A 478 27.87 -10.72 7.77
C ASP A 478 26.72 -11.45 7.08
N PRO A 479 26.22 -10.93 5.93
CA PRO A 479 25.06 -11.49 5.27
C PRO A 479 25.42 -12.80 4.55
N ASP A 480 25.23 -13.94 5.22
CA ASP A 480 25.23 -15.28 4.64
C ASP A 480 23.80 -15.83 4.55
N GLU A 481 23.64 -16.99 3.94
CA GLU A 481 22.32 -17.64 3.81
C GLU A 481 21.65 -17.94 5.17
N THR A 482 22.44 -18.13 6.24
CA THR A 482 21.91 -18.40 7.58
C THR A 482 21.39 -17.11 8.20
N HIS A 483 22.17 -16.04 8.09
CA HIS A 483 21.77 -14.71 8.54
C HIS A 483 20.49 -14.24 7.81
N GLU A 484 20.46 -14.36 6.47
CA GLU A 484 19.26 -13.97 5.69
C GLU A 484 18.00 -14.76 6.10
N ALA A 485 18.13 -16.08 6.31
CA ALA A 485 17.03 -16.94 6.73
C ALA A 485 16.53 -16.63 8.16
N LEU A 486 17.44 -16.36 9.11
CA LEU A 486 17.08 -15.99 10.47
C LEU A 486 16.51 -14.58 10.57
N LEU A 487 17.01 -13.65 9.77
CA LEU A 487 16.47 -12.30 9.66
C LEU A 487 15.05 -12.31 9.09
N GLN A 488 14.81 -13.12 8.05
CA GLN A 488 13.44 -13.27 7.50
C GLN A 488 12.49 -13.88 8.54
N LEU A 489 12.95 -14.93 9.25
CA LEU A 489 12.18 -15.52 10.33
C LEU A 489 11.85 -14.51 11.44
N TYR A 490 12.79 -13.63 11.78
CA TYR A 490 12.57 -12.55 12.75
C TYR A 490 11.46 -11.60 12.26
N PHE A 491 11.51 -11.16 11.01
CA PHE A 491 10.46 -10.31 10.45
C PHE A 491 9.08 -10.99 10.43
N ASP A 492 9.04 -12.28 10.11
CA ASP A 492 7.80 -13.06 10.12
C ASP A 492 7.22 -13.17 11.54
N ILE A 493 8.08 -13.39 12.54
CA ILE A 493 7.70 -13.39 13.97
C ILE A 493 7.15 -12.02 14.39
N ARG A 494 7.83 -10.93 14.03
CA ARG A 494 7.39 -9.58 14.37
C ARG A 494 6.06 -9.21 13.70
N ALA A 495 5.87 -9.63 12.44
CA ALA A 495 4.59 -9.48 11.75
C ALA A 495 3.47 -10.24 12.47
N TRP A 496 3.75 -11.47 12.92
CA TRP A 496 2.81 -12.26 13.70
C TRP A 496 2.44 -11.57 15.01
N LEU A 497 3.40 -11.15 15.81
CA LEU A 497 3.17 -10.53 17.11
C LEU A 497 2.38 -9.22 16.98
N ARG A 498 2.64 -8.42 15.94
CA ARG A 498 1.86 -7.20 15.65
C ARG A 498 0.40 -7.52 15.39
N VAL A 499 0.11 -8.53 14.58
CA VAL A 499 -1.28 -8.96 14.32
C VAL A 499 -1.91 -9.53 15.59
N ALA A 500 -1.14 -10.24 16.42
CA ALA A 500 -1.60 -10.76 17.70
C ALA A 500 -2.05 -9.64 18.67
N ASP A 501 -1.38 -8.49 18.64
CA ASP A 501 -1.72 -7.34 19.48
C ASP A 501 -3.03 -6.64 19.04
N THR A 502 -3.43 -6.80 17.78
CA THR A 502 -4.68 -6.27 17.21
C THR A 502 -5.77 -7.32 17.04
N PHE A 503 -5.53 -8.55 17.47
CA PHE A 503 -6.44 -9.67 17.28
C PHE A 503 -7.71 -9.51 18.11
N ASP A 504 -8.85 -9.44 17.44
CA ASP A 504 -10.19 -9.28 18.00
C ASP A 504 -11.22 -10.14 17.24
N ASP A 505 -12.49 -9.82 17.35
CA ASP A 505 -13.59 -10.55 16.70
C ASP A 505 -13.57 -10.44 15.15
N HIS A 506 -12.78 -9.55 14.58
CA HIS A 506 -12.57 -9.44 13.12
C HIS A 506 -11.54 -10.43 12.59
N PHE A 507 -10.93 -11.23 13.46
CA PHE A 507 -9.90 -12.20 13.11
C PHE A 507 -10.33 -13.64 13.39
N VAL A 508 -9.58 -14.55 12.77
CA VAL A 508 -9.63 -15.98 13.08
C VAL A 508 -8.24 -16.58 13.00
N LEU A 509 -7.92 -17.44 13.95
CA LEU A 509 -6.70 -18.26 13.90
C LEU A 509 -6.99 -19.54 13.12
N GLN A 510 -6.29 -19.74 12.00
CA GLN A 510 -6.33 -20.96 11.20
C GLN A 510 -5.06 -21.78 11.42
N ILE A 511 -5.23 -23.05 11.74
CA ILE A 511 -4.13 -24.02 11.79
C ILE A 511 -4.40 -25.09 10.72
N SER A 512 -3.41 -25.36 9.88
CA SER A 512 -3.53 -26.37 8.81
C SER A 512 -2.28 -27.26 8.76
N ALA A 513 -2.48 -28.57 8.58
CA ALA A 513 -1.43 -29.56 8.48
C ALA A 513 -1.44 -30.28 7.12
N HIS A 514 -0.29 -30.34 6.47
CA HIS A 514 -0.07 -31.06 5.22
C HIS A 514 1.20 -31.91 5.35
N GLY A 515 1.01 -33.19 5.65
CA GLY A 515 2.13 -34.08 6.00
C GLY A 515 2.86 -33.61 7.26
N SER A 516 4.14 -33.34 7.16
CA SER A 516 4.97 -32.81 8.27
C SER A 516 4.89 -31.29 8.43
N GLU A 517 4.37 -30.59 7.43
CA GLU A 517 4.24 -29.13 7.45
C GLU A 517 2.98 -28.71 8.20
N VAL A 518 3.14 -27.72 9.08
CA VAL A 518 2.04 -27.09 9.80
C VAL A 518 2.14 -25.58 9.61
N ARG A 519 1.03 -24.99 9.25
CA ARG A 519 0.92 -23.52 9.10
C ARG A 519 -0.10 -22.98 10.07
N ALA A 520 0.30 -21.92 10.75
CA ALA A 520 -0.59 -21.10 11.56
C ALA A 520 -0.78 -19.76 10.85
N ALA A 521 -2.03 -19.31 10.76
CA ALA A 521 -2.37 -18.03 10.15
C ALA A 521 -3.37 -17.28 11.01
N MET A 522 -3.02 -16.06 11.44
CA MET A 522 -4.01 -15.11 11.92
C MET A 522 -4.58 -14.37 10.72
N LEU A 523 -5.82 -14.61 10.40
CA LEU A 523 -6.50 -14.08 9.23
C LEU A 523 -7.43 -12.94 9.64
N CYS A 524 -7.18 -11.75 9.13
CA CYS A 524 -8.13 -10.65 9.18
C CYS A 524 -9.31 -10.98 8.23
N LEU A 525 -10.51 -11.10 8.76
CA LEU A 525 -11.74 -11.35 8.01
C LEU A 525 -12.40 -10.03 7.58
N ASP A 526 -12.34 -9.02 8.44
CA ASP A 526 -12.90 -7.68 8.19
C ASP A 526 -11.86 -6.59 8.48
N PRO A 527 -11.34 -5.89 7.47
CA PRO A 527 -10.35 -4.84 7.66
C PRO A 527 -10.97 -3.45 7.87
N SER A 528 -12.29 -3.34 8.06
CA SER A 528 -13.03 -2.09 8.01
C SER A 528 -12.55 -1.05 9.02
N ASP A 529 -12.23 -1.46 10.26
CA ASP A 529 -11.80 -0.55 11.32
C ASP A 529 -10.41 0.04 11.04
N PHE A 530 -9.49 -0.76 10.50
CA PHE A 530 -8.17 -0.29 10.10
C PHE A 530 -8.26 0.72 8.96
N LEU A 531 -9.03 0.38 7.92
CA LEU A 531 -9.23 1.28 6.79
C LEU A 531 -9.94 2.58 7.19
N ALA A 532 -10.94 2.52 8.07
CA ALA A 532 -11.61 3.71 8.59
C ALA A 532 -10.63 4.64 9.31
N ALA A 533 -9.75 4.08 10.16
CA ALA A 533 -8.73 4.83 10.88
C ALA A 533 -7.73 5.50 9.92
N ASP A 534 -7.33 4.80 8.86
CA ASP A 534 -6.42 5.37 7.86
C ASP A 534 -7.09 6.45 7.02
N PHE A 535 -8.34 6.27 6.60
CA PHE A 535 -9.07 7.32 5.88
C PHE A 535 -9.32 8.58 6.73
N ALA A 536 -9.46 8.43 8.04
CA ALA A 536 -9.60 9.57 8.96
C ALA A 536 -8.35 10.45 9.05
N LYS A 537 -7.20 9.98 8.56
CA LYS A 537 -5.95 10.77 8.48
C LYS A 537 -5.99 11.86 7.41
N GLY A 538 -6.94 11.80 6.46
CA GLY A 538 -7.09 12.78 5.39
C GLY A 538 -8.42 13.54 5.45
N ARG A 539 -8.48 14.69 4.77
CA ARG A 539 -9.69 15.49 4.62
C ARG A 539 -10.73 14.77 3.76
N ALA A 540 -10.30 14.17 2.66
CA ALA A 540 -11.20 13.50 1.74
C ALA A 540 -10.56 12.28 1.06
N ALA A 541 -11.41 11.28 0.73
CA ALA A 541 -11.01 10.11 -0.02
C ALA A 541 -11.97 9.85 -1.19
N VAL A 542 -11.40 9.59 -2.38
CA VAL A 542 -12.14 9.20 -3.58
C VAL A 542 -11.69 7.80 -3.98
N LEU A 543 -12.56 6.83 -3.78
CA LEU A 543 -12.36 5.44 -4.18
C LEU A 543 -13.05 5.25 -5.54
N PHE A 544 -12.28 4.89 -6.55
CA PHE A 544 -12.84 4.74 -7.89
C PHE A 544 -12.36 3.48 -8.59
N SER A 545 -13.27 2.86 -9.35
CA SER A 545 -12.99 1.69 -10.18
C SER A 545 -14.11 1.49 -11.21
N ALA A 546 -13.88 0.61 -12.17
CA ALA A 546 -14.93 0.16 -13.08
C ALA A 546 -15.97 -0.74 -12.36
N THR A 547 -15.59 -1.38 -11.27
CA THR A 547 -16.36 -2.42 -10.58
C THR A 547 -16.43 -2.17 -9.05
N LEU A 548 -17.12 -1.10 -8.65
CA LEU A 548 -17.41 -0.80 -7.24
C LEU A 548 -18.90 -1.06 -6.90
N ALA A 549 -19.43 -2.18 -7.36
CA ALA A 549 -20.80 -2.58 -7.09
C ALA A 549 -20.87 -3.91 -6.31
N PRO A 550 -21.80 -4.02 -5.37
CA PRO A 550 -22.66 -2.98 -4.83
C PRO A 550 -21.93 -2.02 -3.90
N ALA A 551 -22.31 -0.74 -3.88
CA ALA A 551 -21.66 0.27 -3.07
C ALA A 551 -21.71 -0.04 -1.57
N GLY A 552 -22.78 -0.68 -1.07
CA GLY A 552 -22.90 -1.12 0.32
C GLY A 552 -21.78 -2.06 0.74
N TYR A 553 -21.46 -3.04 -0.09
CA TYR A 553 -20.35 -3.96 0.16
C TYR A 553 -19.01 -3.24 0.38
N TYR A 554 -18.70 -2.23 -0.44
CA TYR A 554 -17.46 -1.48 -0.29
C TYR A 554 -17.50 -0.48 0.88
N ARG A 555 -18.68 0.11 1.18
CA ARG A 555 -18.83 0.92 2.38
C ARG A 555 -18.52 0.11 3.64
N ASP A 556 -19.08 -1.08 3.73
CA ASP A 556 -18.89 -1.98 4.86
C ASP A 556 -17.42 -2.38 5.01
N LEU A 557 -16.81 -2.91 3.95
CA LEU A 557 -15.45 -3.43 4.01
C LEU A 557 -14.36 -2.35 4.12
N CYS A 558 -14.66 -1.12 3.72
CA CYS A 558 -13.74 0.01 3.86
C CYS A 558 -14.00 0.83 5.14
N GLY A 559 -15.01 0.46 5.95
CA GLY A 559 -15.36 1.20 7.15
C GLY A 559 -15.86 2.63 6.88
N LEU A 560 -16.58 2.82 5.76
CA LEU A 560 -17.03 4.12 5.27
C LEU A 560 -18.57 4.19 5.12
N PRO A 561 -19.34 4.03 6.22
CA PRO A 561 -20.80 3.92 6.15
C PRO A 561 -21.48 5.13 5.51
N ASP A 562 -20.92 6.32 5.73
CA ASP A 562 -21.45 7.60 5.25
C ASP A 562 -20.91 8.03 3.87
N ALA A 563 -20.05 7.21 3.24
CA ALA A 563 -19.48 7.55 1.95
C ALA A 563 -20.56 7.76 0.91
N ARG A 564 -20.49 8.88 0.19
CA ARG A 564 -21.36 9.10 -0.99
C ARG A 564 -21.01 8.10 -2.08
N ALA A 565 -21.99 7.66 -2.85
CA ALA A 565 -21.77 6.74 -3.96
C ALA A 565 -22.32 7.32 -5.25
N VAL A 566 -21.52 7.23 -6.31
CA VAL A 566 -21.88 7.61 -7.67
C VAL A 566 -21.60 6.44 -8.61
N ALA A 567 -22.59 5.99 -9.34
CA ALA A 567 -22.44 5.01 -10.40
C ALA A 567 -22.71 5.69 -11.75
N LEU A 568 -21.74 5.68 -12.63
CA LEU A 568 -21.82 6.30 -13.94
C LEU A 568 -22.24 5.27 -15.00
N ARG A 569 -23.01 5.70 -15.96
CA ARG A 569 -23.33 4.86 -17.12
C ARG A 569 -22.14 4.76 -18.06
N SER A 570 -22.05 3.66 -18.82
CA SER A 570 -21.05 3.53 -19.88
C SER A 570 -21.15 4.70 -20.86
N PRO A 571 -20.03 5.29 -21.27
CA PRO A 571 -20.03 6.36 -22.28
C PRO A 571 -20.26 5.83 -23.71
N PHE A 572 -20.24 4.51 -23.87
CA PHE A 572 -20.31 3.84 -25.17
C PHE A 572 -21.74 3.46 -25.53
N ASP A 573 -22.01 3.42 -26.84
CA ASP A 573 -23.28 2.95 -27.35
C ASP A 573 -23.49 1.48 -26.99
N THR A 574 -24.64 1.18 -26.41
CA THR A 574 -24.99 -0.19 -26.01
C THR A 574 -25.20 -1.11 -27.22
N GLU A 575 -25.50 -0.58 -28.39
CA GLU A 575 -25.63 -1.33 -29.63
C GLU A 575 -24.31 -1.87 -30.16
N HIS A 576 -23.18 -1.28 -29.71
CA HIS A 576 -21.84 -1.76 -30.02
C HIS A 576 -21.42 -3.01 -29.20
N LEU A 577 -22.19 -3.35 -28.16
CA LEU A 577 -21.91 -4.52 -27.31
C LEU A 577 -22.96 -5.61 -27.54
N GLY A 578 -22.59 -6.70 -28.23
CA GLY A 578 -23.40 -7.91 -28.30
C GLY A 578 -23.23 -8.70 -26.98
N LEU A 579 -24.34 -8.98 -26.28
CA LEU A 579 -24.29 -9.61 -24.96
C LEU A 579 -25.31 -10.77 -24.88
N TRP A 580 -24.77 -11.97 -24.66
CA TRP A 580 -25.57 -13.20 -24.58
C TRP A 580 -25.23 -14.04 -23.35
N CYS A 581 -26.23 -14.80 -22.86
CA CYS A 581 -26.07 -15.81 -21.83
C CYS A 581 -26.50 -17.19 -22.37
N ALA A 582 -25.58 -18.14 -22.34
CA ALA A 582 -25.83 -19.53 -22.68
C ALA A 582 -26.47 -20.26 -21.48
N ARG A 583 -27.79 -20.19 -21.35
CA ARG A 583 -28.54 -20.70 -20.17
C ARG A 583 -28.64 -22.23 -20.11
N HIS A 584 -28.35 -22.93 -21.20
CA HIS A 584 -28.38 -24.39 -21.29
C HIS A 584 -27.12 -25.07 -20.80
N VAL A 585 -26.14 -24.28 -20.33
CA VAL A 585 -24.85 -24.77 -19.80
C VAL A 585 -24.81 -24.54 -18.29
N SER A 586 -24.46 -25.57 -17.53
CA SER A 586 -24.13 -25.48 -16.11
C SER A 586 -22.65 -25.79 -15.93
N THR A 587 -21.91 -24.84 -15.33
CA THR A 587 -20.47 -25.01 -15.03
C THR A 587 -20.24 -25.35 -13.55
N ARG A 588 -21.29 -25.79 -12.82
CA ARG A 588 -21.16 -26.28 -11.45
C ARG A 588 -20.22 -27.47 -11.42
N TYR A 589 -19.47 -27.62 -10.34
CA TYR A 589 -18.43 -28.66 -10.24
C TYR A 589 -18.90 -30.05 -10.67
N LYS A 590 -20.12 -30.45 -10.26
CA LYS A 590 -20.73 -31.75 -10.62
C LYS A 590 -21.10 -31.87 -12.10
N ASP A 591 -21.34 -30.74 -12.78
CA ASP A 591 -21.83 -30.70 -14.17
C ASP A 591 -20.71 -30.37 -15.17
N ARG A 592 -19.48 -30.17 -14.70
CA ARG A 592 -18.33 -29.72 -15.53
C ARG A 592 -17.99 -30.68 -16.64
N ALA A 593 -17.97 -31.98 -16.37
CA ALA A 593 -17.65 -32.98 -17.38
C ALA A 593 -18.63 -32.91 -18.58
N ASP A 594 -19.92 -32.75 -18.29
CA ASP A 594 -20.97 -32.65 -19.33
C ASP A 594 -21.00 -31.30 -20.06
N SER A 595 -20.33 -30.30 -19.50
CA SER A 595 -20.29 -28.94 -20.05
C SER A 595 -19.12 -28.71 -20.99
N ILE A 596 -18.04 -29.55 -20.96
CA ILE A 596 -16.80 -29.34 -21.72
C ILE A 596 -17.10 -29.15 -23.22
N ALA A 597 -17.76 -30.13 -23.84
CA ALA A 597 -18.07 -30.09 -25.26
C ALA A 597 -19.00 -28.92 -25.64
N LYS A 598 -19.98 -28.60 -24.80
CA LYS A 598 -20.91 -27.48 -25.02
C LYS A 598 -20.17 -26.12 -24.97
N VAL A 599 -19.25 -25.96 -24.01
CA VAL A 599 -18.42 -24.76 -23.89
C VAL A 599 -17.52 -24.63 -25.12
N ALA A 600 -16.85 -25.71 -25.54
CA ALA A 600 -16.01 -25.71 -26.73
C ALA A 600 -16.80 -25.31 -27.99
N ASP A 601 -18.01 -25.86 -28.21
CA ASP A 601 -18.87 -25.49 -29.35
C ASP A 601 -19.26 -24.01 -29.34
N LEU A 602 -19.62 -23.48 -28.18
CA LEU A 602 -19.96 -22.06 -28.03
C LEU A 602 -18.76 -21.15 -28.31
N LEU A 603 -17.58 -21.52 -27.86
CA LEU A 603 -16.33 -20.80 -28.11
C LEU A 603 -15.96 -20.83 -29.60
N ALA A 604 -16.10 -21.98 -30.26
CA ALA A 604 -15.85 -22.10 -31.70
C ALA A 604 -16.80 -21.23 -32.53
N VAL A 605 -18.09 -21.22 -32.18
CA VAL A 605 -19.06 -20.34 -32.84
C VAL A 605 -18.74 -18.86 -32.60
N MET A 606 -18.40 -18.47 -31.38
CA MET A 606 -18.08 -17.08 -31.06
C MET A 606 -16.84 -16.58 -31.82
N SER A 607 -15.74 -17.34 -31.77
CA SER A 607 -14.47 -16.95 -32.37
C SER A 607 -14.45 -17.14 -33.89
N GLY A 608 -15.32 -17.99 -34.44
CA GLY A 608 -15.51 -18.13 -35.89
C GLY A 608 -16.45 -17.11 -36.52
N ALA A 609 -17.20 -16.33 -35.74
CA ALA A 609 -18.22 -15.41 -36.27
C ALA A 609 -17.64 -14.18 -36.98
N ARG A 610 -16.46 -13.70 -36.59
CA ARG A 610 -15.73 -12.58 -37.20
C ARG A 610 -14.24 -12.75 -36.98
N ALA A 611 -13.43 -12.39 -37.95
CA ALA A 611 -11.97 -12.32 -37.79
C ALA A 611 -11.62 -11.27 -36.71
N GLY A 612 -10.70 -11.62 -35.82
CA GLY A 612 -10.27 -10.82 -34.71
C GLY A 612 -9.90 -11.71 -33.49
N HIS A 613 -9.57 -11.08 -32.39
CA HIS A 613 -9.06 -11.80 -31.22
C HIS A 613 -10.12 -11.90 -30.11
N TYR A 614 -10.14 -13.06 -29.46
CA TYR A 614 -11.10 -13.42 -28.41
C TYR A 614 -10.40 -13.96 -27.20
N LEU A 615 -10.93 -13.69 -25.99
CA LEU A 615 -10.48 -14.28 -24.73
C LEU A 615 -11.59 -15.07 -24.05
N ALA A 616 -11.31 -16.31 -23.67
CA ALA A 616 -12.20 -17.13 -22.87
C ALA A 616 -11.65 -17.25 -21.43
N PHE A 617 -12.44 -16.81 -20.44
CA PHE A 617 -12.06 -16.78 -19.04
C PHE A 617 -12.70 -17.92 -18.26
N PHE A 618 -11.88 -18.69 -17.54
CA PHE A 618 -12.28 -19.88 -16.81
C PHE A 618 -12.09 -19.74 -15.30
N PRO A 619 -12.88 -20.46 -14.47
CA PRO A 619 -12.79 -20.37 -13.01
C PRO A 619 -11.56 -21.09 -12.43
N SER A 620 -10.87 -21.93 -13.18
CA SER A 620 -9.69 -22.69 -12.74
C SER A 620 -8.85 -23.19 -13.92
N TYR A 621 -7.55 -23.37 -13.67
CA TYR A 621 -6.63 -23.95 -14.65
C TYR A 621 -7.04 -25.36 -15.11
N SER A 622 -7.50 -26.21 -14.20
CA SER A 622 -7.92 -27.58 -14.55
C SER A 622 -9.08 -27.61 -15.52
N TYR A 623 -10.10 -26.77 -15.31
CA TYR A 623 -11.25 -26.71 -16.22
C TYR A 623 -10.90 -26.02 -17.53
N LEU A 624 -10.07 -24.99 -17.51
CA LEU A 624 -9.50 -24.35 -18.70
C LEU A 624 -8.79 -25.40 -19.57
N GLN A 625 -7.91 -26.18 -18.98
CA GLN A 625 -7.12 -27.19 -19.69
C GLN A 625 -8.01 -28.25 -20.36
N GLN A 626 -9.01 -28.79 -19.64
CA GLN A 626 -9.94 -29.77 -20.17
C GLN A 626 -10.73 -29.23 -21.38
N VAL A 627 -11.22 -28.02 -21.30
CA VAL A 627 -11.96 -27.39 -22.42
C VAL A 627 -11.02 -27.05 -23.57
N TRP A 628 -9.80 -26.60 -23.31
CA TRP A 628 -8.81 -26.31 -24.35
C TRP A 628 -8.39 -27.58 -25.12
N GLU A 629 -8.18 -28.70 -24.42
CA GLU A 629 -7.87 -29.99 -25.03
C GLU A 629 -9.01 -30.50 -25.92
N ASP A 630 -10.26 -30.45 -25.43
CA ASP A 630 -11.43 -30.82 -26.25
C ASP A 630 -11.60 -29.88 -27.45
N PHE A 631 -11.39 -28.56 -27.23
CA PHE A 631 -11.50 -27.58 -28.29
C PHE A 631 -10.47 -27.82 -29.41
N THR A 632 -9.20 -27.97 -29.05
CA THR A 632 -8.13 -28.18 -30.02
C THR A 632 -8.25 -29.53 -30.79
N ALA A 633 -8.80 -30.55 -30.12
CA ALA A 633 -9.08 -31.83 -30.78
C ALA A 633 -10.23 -31.73 -31.81
N ARG A 634 -11.25 -30.91 -31.50
CA ARG A 634 -12.45 -30.78 -32.34
C ARG A 634 -12.33 -29.68 -33.41
N TYR A 635 -11.57 -28.65 -33.14
CA TYR A 635 -11.37 -27.49 -34.02
C TYR A 635 -9.88 -27.19 -34.29
N PRO A 636 -9.13 -28.14 -34.89
CA PRO A 636 -7.69 -28.04 -35.01
C PRO A 636 -7.21 -26.87 -35.88
N ASP A 637 -8.05 -26.39 -36.79
CA ASP A 637 -7.69 -25.29 -37.72
C ASP A 637 -7.83 -23.90 -37.05
N GLN A 638 -8.36 -23.81 -35.83
CA GLN A 638 -8.56 -22.55 -35.15
C GLN A 638 -7.36 -22.24 -34.24
N PRO A 639 -6.65 -21.10 -34.46
CA PRO A 639 -5.50 -20.75 -33.65
C PRO A 639 -5.91 -20.49 -32.20
N THR A 640 -5.17 -21.09 -31.27
CA THR A 640 -5.43 -20.89 -29.83
C THR A 640 -4.15 -20.55 -29.06
N LEU A 641 -4.31 -19.84 -27.94
CA LEU A 641 -3.29 -19.64 -26.92
C LEU A 641 -3.84 -20.09 -25.58
N CYS A 642 -3.05 -20.81 -24.79
CA CYS A 642 -3.45 -21.31 -23.49
C CYS A 642 -2.57 -20.73 -22.38
N GLN A 643 -3.17 -20.17 -21.34
CA GLN A 643 -2.45 -19.70 -20.16
C GLN A 643 -1.94 -20.88 -19.34
N GLU A 644 -0.62 -20.93 -19.12
CA GLU A 644 0.02 -21.88 -18.20
C GLU A 644 -0.09 -21.40 -16.74
N SER A 645 -0.10 -22.34 -15.78
CA SER A 645 -0.25 -22.03 -14.35
C SER A 645 0.95 -21.26 -13.76
N ALA A 646 2.13 -21.35 -14.34
CA ALA A 646 3.37 -20.77 -13.86
C ALA A 646 4.08 -19.91 -14.93
N MET A 647 3.33 -19.02 -15.60
CA MET A 647 3.92 -18.07 -16.54
C MET A 647 4.72 -16.99 -15.82
N ASP A 648 5.99 -16.83 -16.20
CA ASP A 648 6.81 -15.70 -15.84
C ASP A 648 6.40 -14.41 -16.60
N GLU A 649 7.05 -13.30 -16.29
CA GLU A 649 6.71 -11.99 -16.89
C GLU A 649 7.01 -11.96 -18.41
N GLY A 650 8.07 -12.65 -18.86
CA GLY A 650 8.44 -12.77 -20.28
C GLY A 650 7.37 -13.54 -21.06
N LYS A 651 6.96 -14.71 -20.61
CA LYS A 651 5.89 -15.50 -21.23
C LYS A 651 4.55 -14.76 -21.27
N ARG A 652 4.25 -13.97 -20.23
CA ARG A 652 3.05 -13.11 -20.21
C ARG A 652 3.10 -12.04 -21.29
N ALA A 653 4.26 -11.40 -21.44
CA ALA A 653 4.47 -10.40 -22.49
C ALA A 653 4.34 -11.01 -23.88
N GLU A 654 4.88 -12.21 -24.11
CA GLU A 654 4.75 -12.97 -25.35
C GLU A 654 3.30 -13.32 -25.67
N PHE A 655 2.54 -13.81 -24.66
CA PHE A 655 1.11 -14.09 -24.80
C PHE A 655 0.35 -12.84 -25.28
N LEU A 656 0.58 -11.70 -24.64
CA LEU A 656 -0.06 -10.43 -24.99
C LEU A 656 0.37 -9.91 -26.36
N ALA A 657 1.63 -10.07 -26.73
CA ALA A 657 2.14 -9.65 -28.03
C ALA A 657 1.46 -10.37 -29.19
N GLN A 658 0.96 -11.60 -28.99
CA GLN A 658 0.20 -12.30 -30.02
C GLN A 658 -1.14 -11.61 -30.31
N PHE A 659 -1.78 -11.03 -29.31
CA PHE A 659 -3.03 -10.27 -29.46
C PHE A 659 -2.85 -8.92 -30.17
N GLN A 660 -1.64 -8.40 -30.24
CA GLN A 660 -1.33 -7.15 -30.96
C GLN A 660 -1.04 -7.37 -32.44
N LYS A 661 -0.86 -8.64 -32.87
CA LYS A 661 -0.62 -8.99 -34.26
C LYS A 661 -1.97 -9.09 -34.99
N SER A 662 -2.24 -8.21 -35.92
CA SER A 662 -3.41 -8.31 -36.81
C SER A 662 -3.00 -9.00 -38.11
N ASP A 663 -3.15 -10.34 -38.13
CA ASP A 663 -2.90 -11.17 -39.36
C ASP A 663 -4.19 -11.54 -40.11
N GLY A 664 -5.31 -10.98 -39.67
CA GLY A 664 -6.63 -11.21 -40.24
C GLY A 664 -7.24 -12.58 -39.90
N ARG A 665 -6.64 -13.37 -39.02
CA ARG A 665 -7.17 -14.64 -38.53
C ARG A 665 -7.76 -14.55 -37.15
N PRO A 666 -8.82 -15.31 -36.85
CA PRO A 666 -9.35 -15.35 -35.47
C PRO A 666 -8.35 -16.05 -34.54
N LEU A 667 -8.08 -15.43 -33.40
CA LEU A 667 -7.24 -15.99 -32.33
C LEU A 667 -8.09 -16.11 -31.07
N LEU A 668 -8.11 -17.30 -30.45
CA LEU A 668 -8.80 -17.53 -29.19
C LEU A 668 -7.79 -17.80 -28.06
N GLY A 669 -7.72 -16.91 -27.09
CA GLY A 669 -6.94 -17.11 -25.87
C GLY A 669 -7.77 -17.73 -24.75
N PHE A 670 -7.19 -18.69 -24.05
CA PHE A 670 -7.76 -19.32 -22.86
C PHE A 670 -7.04 -18.79 -21.63
N ALA A 671 -7.75 -18.16 -20.70
CA ALA A 671 -7.18 -17.54 -19.50
C ALA A 671 -8.01 -17.83 -18.26
N VAL A 672 -7.40 -17.70 -17.07
CA VAL A 672 -8.12 -17.85 -15.80
C VAL A 672 -8.71 -16.50 -15.38
N LEU A 673 -9.96 -16.52 -14.95
CA LEU A 673 -10.70 -15.34 -14.49
C LEU A 673 -10.10 -14.80 -13.16
N GLY A 674 -9.87 -13.49 -13.09
CA GLY A 674 -9.20 -12.85 -11.95
C GLY A 674 -7.67 -13.02 -11.93
N GLY A 675 -7.09 -13.63 -13.00
CA GLY A 675 -5.65 -13.67 -13.23
C GLY A 675 -5.14 -12.40 -13.94
N VAL A 676 -3.85 -12.41 -14.26
CA VAL A 676 -3.14 -11.27 -14.89
C VAL A 676 -3.74 -10.81 -16.22
N PHE A 677 -4.41 -11.69 -16.96
CA PHE A 677 -5.08 -11.35 -18.23
C PHE A 677 -6.50 -10.82 -18.03
N GLY A 678 -7.11 -11.07 -16.87
CA GLY A 678 -8.39 -10.48 -16.44
C GLY A 678 -8.26 -9.04 -15.96
N GLU A 679 -7.04 -8.56 -15.59
CA GLU A 679 -6.79 -7.25 -15.03
C GLU A 679 -5.48 -6.64 -15.57
N GLY A 680 -5.47 -5.33 -15.87
CA GLY A 680 -4.23 -4.61 -16.24
C GLY A 680 -3.74 -4.79 -17.68
N VAL A 681 -4.46 -5.48 -18.54
CA VAL A 681 -4.13 -5.64 -19.97
C VAL A 681 -4.88 -4.59 -20.79
N ASP A 682 -4.20 -3.86 -21.65
CA ASP A 682 -4.80 -2.87 -22.54
C ASP A 682 -4.74 -3.38 -23.99
N LEU A 683 -5.86 -4.02 -24.40
CA LEU A 683 -6.10 -4.46 -25.76
C LEU A 683 -7.24 -3.61 -26.35
N THR A 684 -6.96 -2.85 -27.38
CA THR A 684 -7.90 -1.93 -28.02
C THR A 684 -8.21 -2.36 -29.45
N GLY A 685 -9.39 -1.98 -29.95
CA GLY A 685 -9.81 -2.25 -31.32
C GLY A 685 -9.87 -3.74 -31.62
N GLU A 686 -9.32 -4.16 -32.76
CA GLU A 686 -9.31 -5.55 -33.19
C GLU A 686 -8.43 -6.50 -32.37
N SER A 687 -7.61 -5.95 -31.45
CA SER A 687 -6.81 -6.73 -30.52
C SER A 687 -7.66 -7.51 -29.50
N LEU A 688 -8.94 -7.12 -29.28
CA LEU A 688 -9.89 -7.90 -28.48
C LEU A 688 -11.32 -7.49 -28.84
N ILE A 689 -11.97 -8.29 -29.70
CA ILE A 689 -13.37 -8.06 -30.13
C ILE A 689 -14.36 -8.96 -29.41
N GLY A 690 -13.93 -9.89 -28.58
CA GLY A 690 -14.87 -10.73 -27.83
C GLY A 690 -14.29 -11.36 -26.57
N ALA A 691 -15.15 -11.52 -25.57
CA ALA A 691 -14.84 -12.20 -24.31
C ALA A 691 -15.92 -13.23 -23.99
N ALA A 692 -15.50 -14.47 -23.71
CA ALA A 692 -16.36 -15.50 -23.14
C ALA A 692 -16.05 -15.67 -21.65
N ILE A 693 -17.05 -15.68 -20.81
CA ILE A 693 -16.88 -15.82 -19.36
C ILE A 693 -17.58 -17.09 -18.91
N VAL A 694 -16.77 -18.09 -18.60
CA VAL A 694 -17.22 -19.44 -18.22
C VAL A 694 -17.32 -19.50 -16.70
N SER A 695 -18.56 -19.52 -16.18
CA SER A 695 -18.87 -19.47 -14.74
C SER A 695 -18.95 -18.03 -14.16
N PRO A 696 -19.78 -17.80 -13.12
CA PRO A 696 -19.91 -16.51 -12.41
C PRO A 696 -18.67 -16.06 -11.63
N GLY A 697 -17.50 -16.67 -11.84
CA GLY A 697 -16.26 -16.25 -11.22
C GLY A 697 -16.16 -16.43 -9.72
N LEU A 698 -17.05 -17.23 -9.13
CA LEU A 698 -17.07 -17.48 -7.68
C LEU A 698 -15.71 -17.96 -7.20
N PRO A 699 -15.16 -17.41 -6.11
CA PRO A 699 -13.96 -17.92 -5.46
C PRO A 699 -14.07 -19.43 -5.20
N GLN A 700 -12.91 -20.10 -5.20
CA GLN A 700 -12.88 -21.53 -4.90
C GLN A 700 -13.35 -21.76 -3.47
N VAL A 701 -14.23 -22.75 -3.28
CA VAL A 701 -14.67 -23.20 -1.96
C VAL A 701 -13.45 -23.75 -1.20
N GLY A 702 -13.21 -23.20 -0.03
CA GLY A 702 -12.07 -23.56 0.80
C GLY A 702 -12.27 -23.11 2.25
N PRO A 703 -11.44 -23.62 3.18
CA PRO A 703 -11.62 -23.33 4.61
C PRO A 703 -11.69 -21.84 4.92
N ARG A 704 -10.77 -21.06 4.37
CA ARG A 704 -10.75 -19.59 4.55
C ARG A 704 -12.00 -18.92 4.00
N GLN A 705 -12.48 -19.36 2.84
CA GLN A 705 -13.64 -18.77 2.19
C GLN A 705 -14.93 -19.05 2.95
N GLU A 706 -15.01 -20.25 3.56
CA GLU A 706 -16.13 -20.60 4.43
C GLU A 706 -16.11 -19.79 5.74
N GLN A 707 -14.93 -19.52 6.31
CA GLN A 707 -14.82 -18.63 7.47
C GLN A 707 -15.28 -17.21 7.15
N LEU A 708 -14.92 -16.66 5.98
CA LEU A 708 -15.44 -15.38 5.51
C LEU A 708 -16.96 -15.40 5.36
N ARG A 709 -17.51 -16.48 4.76
CA ARG A 709 -18.95 -16.66 4.64
C ARG A 709 -19.62 -16.64 6.00
N ASP A 710 -19.14 -17.46 6.93
CA ASP A 710 -19.75 -17.62 8.25
C ASP A 710 -19.64 -16.32 9.07
N TYR A 711 -18.54 -15.61 8.98
CA TYR A 711 -18.34 -14.30 9.60
C TYR A 711 -19.36 -13.28 9.07
N PHE A 712 -19.47 -13.11 7.76
CA PHE A 712 -20.41 -12.15 7.17
C PHE A 712 -21.88 -12.58 7.25
N GLU A 713 -22.15 -13.88 7.38
CA GLU A 713 -23.50 -14.36 7.72
C GLU A 713 -23.90 -13.90 9.13
N GLN A 714 -22.99 -14.03 10.12
CA GLN A 714 -23.24 -13.63 11.50
C GLN A 714 -23.33 -12.10 11.67
N THR A 715 -22.48 -11.35 10.98
CA THR A 715 -22.36 -9.90 11.17
C THR A 715 -23.25 -9.08 10.23
N ARG A 716 -23.59 -9.61 9.04
CA ARG A 716 -24.31 -8.87 7.98
C ARG A 716 -25.52 -9.62 7.44
N GLY A 717 -25.75 -10.89 7.79
CA GLY A 717 -26.84 -11.72 7.26
C GLY A 717 -26.74 -12.01 5.75
N SER A 718 -25.54 -11.92 5.17
CA SER A 718 -25.30 -12.03 3.73
C SER A 718 -23.96 -12.71 3.41
N GLY A 719 -23.64 -13.76 4.14
CA GLY A 719 -22.33 -14.40 4.06
C GLY A 719 -21.95 -14.89 2.67
N PHE A 720 -22.87 -15.51 1.94
CA PHE A 720 -22.59 -15.98 0.57
C PHE A 720 -22.31 -14.82 -0.39
N ASP A 721 -22.98 -13.70 -0.24
CA ASP A 721 -22.79 -12.54 -1.08
C ASP A 721 -21.40 -11.94 -0.89
N TYR A 722 -21.00 -11.73 0.36
CA TYR A 722 -19.70 -11.15 0.71
C TYR A 722 -18.53 -12.06 0.37
N ALA A 723 -18.66 -13.36 0.64
CA ALA A 723 -17.58 -14.30 0.41
C ALA A 723 -17.45 -14.76 -1.06
N TYR A 724 -18.57 -14.86 -1.79
CA TYR A 724 -18.57 -15.51 -3.10
C TYR A 724 -19.13 -14.64 -4.22
N ARG A 725 -20.38 -14.13 -4.08
CA ARG A 725 -21.10 -13.52 -5.21
C ARG A 725 -20.50 -12.18 -5.62
N PHE A 726 -20.29 -11.27 -4.69
CA PHE A 726 -19.73 -9.94 -5.01
C PHE A 726 -18.31 -10.02 -5.56
N PRO A 727 -17.36 -10.74 -4.94
CA PRO A 727 -16.03 -10.93 -5.50
C PRO A 727 -16.05 -11.60 -6.89
N GLY A 728 -16.96 -12.59 -7.08
CA GLY A 728 -17.10 -13.29 -8.35
C GLY A 728 -17.58 -12.36 -9.45
N MET A 729 -18.66 -11.62 -9.22
CA MET A 729 -19.22 -10.70 -10.21
C MET A 729 -18.28 -9.56 -10.55
N ASN A 730 -17.46 -9.07 -9.60
CA ASN A 730 -16.45 -8.08 -9.90
C ASN A 730 -15.45 -8.58 -10.95
N LYS A 731 -14.98 -9.83 -10.83
CA LYS A 731 -14.09 -10.45 -11.84
C LYS A 731 -14.78 -10.58 -13.21
N VAL A 732 -16.04 -10.97 -13.22
CA VAL A 732 -16.85 -11.06 -14.46
C VAL A 732 -16.96 -9.70 -15.15
N LEU A 733 -17.32 -8.66 -14.40
CA LEU A 733 -17.46 -7.31 -14.94
C LEU A 733 -16.13 -6.73 -15.42
N GLN A 734 -15.03 -7.03 -14.75
CA GLN A 734 -13.68 -6.64 -15.18
C GLN A 734 -13.29 -7.29 -16.51
N ALA A 735 -13.53 -8.60 -16.64
CA ALA A 735 -13.20 -9.35 -17.84
C ALA A 735 -14.06 -8.87 -19.04
N ALA A 736 -15.36 -8.69 -18.84
CA ALA A 736 -16.28 -8.18 -19.86
C ALA A 736 -15.98 -6.73 -20.28
N GLY A 737 -15.61 -5.87 -19.31
CA GLY A 737 -15.28 -4.46 -19.54
C GLY A 737 -14.03 -4.21 -20.39
N ARG A 738 -13.36 -5.27 -20.87
CA ARG A 738 -12.19 -5.17 -21.76
C ARG A 738 -12.55 -5.07 -23.25
N VAL A 739 -13.74 -5.49 -23.61
CA VAL A 739 -14.16 -5.60 -25.01
C VAL A 739 -14.43 -4.24 -25.66
N ILE A 740 -15.00 -3.30 -24.90
CA ILE A 740 -15.30 -1.93 -25.39
C ILE A 740 -14.47 -0.92 -24.60
N ARG A 741 -13.56 -0.22 -25.27
CA ARG A 741 -12.61 0.75 -24.71
C ARG A 741 -12.70 2.13 -25.32
N THR A 742 -13.07 2.18 -26.62
CA THR A 742 -13.25 3.41 -27.38
C THR A 742 -14.68 3.50 -27.93
N PRO A 743 -15.15 4.66 -28.32
CA PRO A 743 -16.49 4.81 -28.95
C PRO A 743 -16.67 4.02 -30.24
N GLU A 744 -15.56 3.73 -30.93
CA GLU A 744 -15.51 3.02 -32.19
C GLU A 744 -15.50 1.50 -32.03
N ASP A 745 -15.15 1.01 -30.83
CA ASP A 745 -15.08 -0.42 -30.57
C ASP A 745 -16.46 -1.06 -30.68
N ARG A 746 -16.50 -2.21 -31.36
CA ARG A 746 -17.66 -3.08 -31.45
C ARG A 746 -17.23 -4.50 -31.08
N GLY A 747 -17.98 -5.14 -30.17
CA GLY A 747 -17.55 -6.44 -29.68
C GLY A 747 -18.63 -7.23 -28.97
N VAL A 748 -18.26 -8.45 -28.57
CA VAL A 748 -19.21 -9.44 -28.03
C VAL A 748 -18.79 -9.97 -26.67
N VAL A 749 -19.76 -10.16 -25.78
CA VAL A 749 -19.55 -10.83 -24.48
C VAL A 749 -20.52 -12.00 -24.39
N LEU A 750 -19.97 -13.19 -24.13
CA LEU A 750 -20.73 -14.42 -23.95
C LEU A 750 -20.58 -14.94 -22.52
N LEU A 751 -21.66 -14.92 -21.76
CA LEU A 751 -21.72 -15.47 -20.41
C LEU A 751 -22.16 -16.94 -20.49
N ILE A 752 -21.33 -17.85 -20.03
CA ILE A 752 -21.59 -19.30 -20.14
C ILE A 752 -21.85 -19.90 -18.74
N ASP A 753 -23.06 -19.81 -18.28
CA ASP A 753 -23.64 -20.49 -17.11
C ASP A 753 -25.07 -20.01 -16.85
N ASP A 754 -25.95 -20.92 -16.40
CA ASP A 754 -27.34 -20.60 -16.06
C ASP A 754 -27.46 -19.64 -14.86
N ARG A 755 -26.49 -19.65 -13.94
CA ARG A 755 -26.48 -18.79 -12.73
C ARG A 755 -26.39 -17.31 -13.02
N PHE A 756 -25.95 -16.89 -14.21
CA PHE A 756 -25.99 -15.49 -14.60
C PHE A 756 -27.40 -14.90 -14.69
N LEU A 757 -28.40 -15.77 -14.87
CA LEU A 757 -29.82 -15.36 -14.94
C LEU A 757 -30.51 -15.36 -13.58
N ALA A 758 -29.85 -15.83 -12.53
CA ALA A 758 -30.42 -15.79 -11.18
C ALA A 758 -30.70 -14.33 -10.77
N PRO A 759 -31.86 -14.03 -10.14
CA PRO A 759 -32.25 -12.66 -9.80
C PRO A 759 -31.17 -11.89 -9.01
N ASP A 760 -30.52 -12.54 -8.06
CA ASP A 760 -29.49 -11.94 -7.22
C ASP A 760 -28.22 -11.61 -8.01
N THR A 761 -27.87 -12.41 -9.02
CA THR A 761 -26.74 -12.16 -9.92
C THR A 761 -27.09 -11.02 -10.90
N ARG A 762 -28.31 -11.01 -11.44
CA ARG A 762 -28.75 -9.98 -12.37
C ARG A 762 -28.78 -8.58 -11.75
N ARG A 763 -29.10 -8.45 -10.46
CA ARG A 763 -29.07 -7.17 -9.74
C ARG A 763 -27.68 -6.55 -9.66
N LEU A 764 -26.61 -7.33 -9.83
CA LEU A 764 -25.23 -6.88 -9.82
C LEU A 764 -24.71 -6.47 -11.21
N MET A 765 -25.48 -6.74 -12.26
CA MET A 765 -25.11 -6.36 -13.61
C MET A 765 -25.30 -4.85 -13.81
N PRO A 766 -24.39 -4.21 -14.57
CA PRO A 766 -24.49 -2.78 -14.82
C PRO A 766 -25.71 -2.46 -15.71
N PRO A 767 -26.28 -1.24 -15.63
CA PRO A 767 -27.48 -0.88 -16.38
C PRO A 767 -27.42 -1.10 -17.90
N HIS A 768 -26.24 -0.92 -18.50
CA HIS A 768 -26.05 -1.16 -19.94
C HIS A 768 -26.06 -2.64 -20.34
N TRP A 769 -26.23 -3.59 -19.38
CA TRP A 769 -26.45 -5.00 -19.64
C TRP A 769 -27.92 -5.41 -19.59
N GLU A 770 -28.85 -4.46 -19.49
CA GLU A 770 -30.31 -4.73 -19.57
C GLU A 770 -30.70 -5.44 -20.89
N GLN A 771 -29.90 -5.24 -21.95
CA GLN A 771 -30.07 -5.89 -23.25
C GLN A 771 -29.57 -7.35 -23.31
N LEU A 772 -29.14 -7.96 -22.19
CA LEU A 772 -28.67 -9.35 -22.14
C LEU A 772 -29.74 -10.30 -22.74
N LYS A 773 -29.37 -10.95 -23.83
CA LYS A 773 -30.20 -11.97 -24.50
C LYS A 773 -29.78 -13.36 -24.02
N THR A 774 -30.67 -14.32 -24.18
CA THR A 774 -30.38 -15.74 -23.85
C THR A 774 -30.30 -16.58 -25.12
N VAL A 775 -29.39 -17.55 -25.10
CA VAL A 775 -29.25 -18.56 -26.15
C VAL A 775 -29.29 -19.97 -25.56
N ASP A 776 -29.96 -20.90 -26.28
CA ASP A 776 -30.21 -22.24 -25.84
C ASP A 776 -29.37 -23.29 -26.58
N SER A 777 -28.60 -22.87 -27.58
CA SER A 777 -27.75 -23.74 -28.38
C SER A 777 -26.64 -22.94 -29.09
N ALA A 778 -25.62 -23.62 -29.60
CA ALA A 778 -24.60 -23.08 -30.46
C ALA A 778 -25.21 -22.48 -31.77
N GLN A 779 -26.22 -23.17 -32.33
CA GLN A 779 -26.92 -22.69 -33.55
C GLN A 779 -27.67 -21.38 -33.30
N ALA A 780 -28.33 -21.24 -32.13
CA ALA A 780 -29.00 -19.98 -31.77
C ALA A 780 -27.98 -18.84 -31.62
N LEU A 781 -26.82 -19.13 -31.02
CA LEU A 781 -25.71 -18.16 -30.91
C LEU A 781 -25.15 -17.75 -32.29
N THR A 782 -25.03 -18.69 -33.23
CA THR A 782 -24.59 -18.43 -34.62
C THR A 782 -25.53 -17.39 -35.29
N ALA A 783 -26.84 -17.58 -35.16
CA ALA A 783 -27.82 -16.67 -35.76
C ALA A 783 -27.74 -15.25 -35.14
N GLU A 784 -27.63 -15.16 -33.83
CA GLU A 784 -27.50 -13.89 -33.10
C GLU A 784 -26.21 -13.14 -33.44
N LEU A 785 -25.07 -13.85 -33.49
CA LEU A 785 -23.78 -13.25 -33.87
C LEU A 785 -23.78 -12.78 -35.34
N ALA A 786 -24.37 -13.55 -36.25
CA ALA A 786 -24.51 -13.17 -37.65
C ALA A 786 -25.37 -11.90 -37.84
N ALA A 787 -26.39 -11.72 -37.01
CA ALA A 787 -27.20 -10.52 -36.99
C ALA A 787 -26.48 -9.31 -36.40
N PHE A 788 -25.67 -9.53 -35.34
CA PHE A 788 -24.90 -8.48 -34.68
C PHE A 788 -23.76 -7.93 -35.56
N TRP A 789 -23.04 -8.78 -36.25
CA TRP A 789 -21.88 -8.37 -37.03
C TRP A 789 -22.20 -7.80 -38.42
N LYS A 790 -23.43 -7.88 -38.83
CA LYS A 790 -23.93 -7.16 -40.04
C LYS A 790 -23.99 -5.66 -39.80
#